data_d64153e5231f5e22426168fddc6e9f2f
#
_entry.id   d64153e5231f5e22426168fddc6e9f2f
#
_cell.length_a   1.000
_cell.length_b   1.000
_cell.length_c   1.000
_cell.angle_alpha   90.00
_cell.angle_beta   90.00
_cell.angle_gamma   90.00
#
_symmetry.space_group_name_H-M   'P 1'
#
loop_
_entity.id
_entity.type
_entity.pdbx_description
1 polymer ?
#
loop_
_entity_poly.entity_id
_entity_poly.type
_entity_poly.pdbx_seq_one_letter_code
_entity_poly.pdbx_strand_id
1 'polypeptide(L)'
;MTWEFWIDRGGTFTDIVAKCPDGKLQIHKLLSENPERYTDAAIQGIRELLGISDHETIPSEEITIVKMGTTVATNALLEKKGDRTVLLITKGFRDALKIAYQNRPDIFARQIILPEMLYEQVIEVEERYNAQGDVLVNLNLDAVRHQLQRAYNSGIHSCAIVFMHGYRYTNHEKQVANLAKNIGFTQVSVSHEITPLMKLVSRGDTTVVDAYLSPILRRYVNQVASQLGKNVTLQFMQSHGGLTDAATFLGKDSILSGPAGGIVGAVQTTLMAGFHKIISFDMGGTSTDVAHYNGEYERTLETEVAGVRLRTPMMAIHTVAAGGGSILHFDGSRYRVGPESAGANPGPASYSKGGPLTVTDCNVMVGKLQPAFFPKVFGANADKLLNVEIVKSKFAELVEEIGDNRTAEQVATGFLTIAVDKMANAIKKISLQRGYDISEYTLCCFGGAGGQHACLIADALGMKQVFIHPYSGVLSAYGMGLADVRVLKEKAIEAVLELGILSNLKVVFTELAAEGKKELNRQDPGNTEIQLYEKLHLRYEGTDAALVVNFADLAAMQNQFAELHRQRYGFIAEEKPLIVEAVTVELVLHHDAPFASVISRINDNLPIADTTVQMFTAGKWWDTPVYRRENLQPGDCISGPAIIVEATGTNIIEPHWKAELTNIQNLVLSVVSSQLSVENTNEKIENPDAVMLEIFNNLFRAIAEQMGITLQNTSSSVNIKERLDFSCAIFDNHGQLVANAPHIPVHLGSMSESIQALISTHKNNIQPGDVFAANNPYNGGTHLPDITVITPIFLNSPLPIFYVASRGHHADIGGITPGSMPPYSTSVTEEGILLDNFQLVNSGVFCEQELINLLSSEPYPARNIPQNIADLKAQIAANELGVKELLKMVEHYSLETVQAYMGFVQDNAEASVRRVIEVLKDGSFSYALDDGSMIKVKITIDKKLR
;
A
#
# COMPACT_ATOMS: atom_id res chain seq x y z
N MET A 1 8.56 -32.59 -26.70
CA MET A 1 8.24 -31.54 -25.69
C MET A 1 9.09 -30.32 -26.00
N THR A 2 8.60 -29.16 -25.71
CA THR A 2 9.17 -27.84 -26.07
C THR A 2 9.53 -27.08 -24.81
N TRP A 3 10.29 -26.04 -24.91
CA TRP A 3 10.62 -25.13 -23.81
C TRP A 3 9.46 -24.22 -23.46
N GLU A 4 9.32 -23.89 -22.16
CA GLU A 4 8.49 -22.80 -21.66
C GLU A 4 9.40 -21.89 -20.83
N PHE A 5 9.25 -20.56 -20.97
CA PHE A 5 10.03 -19.59 -20.20
C PHE A 5 9.11 -18.68 -19.40
N TRP A 6 9.40 -18.55 -18.12
CA TRP A 6 8.68 -17.69 -17.17
C TRP A 6 9.66 -16.66 -16.63
N ILE A 7 9.41 -15.40 -16.91
CA ILE A 7 10.39 -14.34 -16.76
C ILE A 7 9.82 -13.19 -15.94
N ASP A 8 10.52 -12.80 -14.88
CA ASP A 8 10.30 -11.54 -14.19
C ASP A 8 11.44 -10.57 -14.51
N ARG A 9 11.16 -9.58 -15.36
CA ARG A 9 12.10 -8.51 -15.67
C ARG A 9 11.95 -7.41 -14.63
N GLY A 10 12.68 -7.51 -13.51
CA GLY A 10 12.78 -6.49 -12.48
C GLY A 10 13.64 -5.28 -12.88
N GLY A 11 13.75 -4.31 -11.98
CA GLY A 11 14.57 -3.11 -12.19
C GLY A 11 16.07 -3.40 -12.17
N THR A 12 16.54 -4.30 -11.31
CA THR A 12 17.98 -4.62 -11.16
C THR A 12 18.34 -5.98 -11.77
N PHE A 13 17.55 -7.00 -11.50
CA PHE A 13 17.76 -8.35 -12.00
C PHE A 13 16.55 -8.83 -12.79
N THR A 14 16.83 -9.66 -13.79
CA THR A 14 15.83 -10.45 -14.50
C THR A 14 15.97 -11.89 -14.07
N ASP A 15 14.90 -12.43 -13.52
CA ASP A 15 14.77 -13.79 -13.05
C ASP A 15 14.05 -14.64 -14.09
N ILE A 16 14.60 -15.80 -14.44
CA ILE A 16 14.05 -16.71 -15.42
C ILE A 16 13.90 -18.11 -14.82
N VAL A 17 12.73 -18.68 -14.96
CA VAL A 17 12.48 -20.10 -14.72
C VAL A 17 12.12 -20.71 -16.06
N ALA A 18 12.92 -21.66 -16.51
CA ALA A 18 12.70 -22.37 -17.77
C ALA A 18 12.27 -23.80 -17.49
N LYS A 19 11.16 -24.21 -18.09
CA LYS A 19 10.73 -25.62 -18.12
C LYS A 19 11.29 -26.28 -19.37
N CYS A 20 12.23 -27.20 -19.14
CA CYS A 20 12.91 -27.95 -20.19
C CYS A 20 12.00 -28.95 -20.86
N PRO A 21 12.35 -29.47 -22.07
CA PRO A 21 11.59 -30.51 -22.74
C PRO A 21 11.43 -31.81 -21.94
N ASP A 22 12.35 -32.10 -21.00
CA ASP A 22 12.27 -33.26 -20.10
C ASP A 22 11.40 -33.02 -18.86
N GLY A 23 10.80 -31.82 -18.75
CA GLY A 23 9.96 -31.38 -17.62
C GLY A 23 10.70 -30.82 -16.41
N LYS A 24 12.04 -30.81 -16.42
CA LYS A 24 12.82 -30.17 -15.34
C LYS A 24 12.77 -28.65 -15.43
N LEU A 25 12.90 -28.02 -14.27
CA LEU A 25 13.01 -26.59 -14.17
C LEU A 25 14.47 -26.18 -14.02
N GLN A 26 14.86 -25.17 -14.78
CA GLN A 26 16.16 -24.50 -14.67
C GLN A 26 15.94 -23.05 -14.27
N ILE A 27 16.79 -22.55 -13.37
CA ILE A 27 16.77 -21.16 -12.91
C ILE A 27 17.95 -20.43 -13.56
N HIS A 28 17.68 -19.23 -14.04
CA HIS A 28 18.73 -18.33 -14.53
C HIS A 28 18.46 -16.91 -14.03
N LYS A 29 19.52 -16.18 -13.70
CA LYS A 29 19.43 -14.81 -13.18
C LYS A 29 20.52 -13.96 -13.79
N LEU A 30 20.14 -12.80 -14.34
CA LEU A 30 21.04 -11.85 -14.95
C LEU A 30 20.64 -10.40 -14.64
N LEU A 31 21.56 -9.46 -14.86
CA LEU A 31 21.23 -8.03 -14.67
C LEU A 31 20.18 -7.62 -15.71
N SER A 32 19.22 -6.81 -15.32
CA SER A 32 18.18 -6.30 -16.25
C SER A 32 18.74 -5.34 -17.30
N GLU A 33 19.81 -4.63 -16.96
CA GLU A 33 20.51 -3.70 -17.83
C GLU A 33 22.02 -4.00 -17.86
N ASN A 34 22.53 -4.37 -19.03
CA ASN A 34 23.96 -4.57 -19.26
C ASN A 34 24.26 -4.28 -20.75
N PRO A 35 24.21 -3.00 -21.16
CA PRO A 35 24.29 -2.61 -22.57
C PRO A 35 25.61 -2.97 -23.25
N GLU A 36 26.68 -3.28 -22.50
CA GLU A 36 27.96 -3.75 -23.03
C GLU A 36 27.89 -5.21 -23.48
N ARG A 37 26.93 -6.00 -23.00
CA ARG A 37 26.82 -7.43 -23.28
C ARG A 37 25.57 -7.81 -24.06
N TYR A 38 24.42 -7.18 -23.78
CA TYR A 38 23.15 -7.49 -24.42
C TYR A 38 22.20 -6.30 -24.42
N THR A 39 21.23 -6.32 -25.32
CA THR A 39 20.21 -5.25 -25.45
C THR A 39 18.96 -5.53 -24.62
N ASP A 40 18.66 -6.80 -24.34
CA ASP A 40 17.51 -7.22 -23.53
C ASP A 40 17.85 -8.47 -22.74
N ALA A 41 17.62 -8.40 -21.42
CA ALA A 41 17.97 -9.45 -20.48
C ALA A 41 17.10 -10.72 -20.65
N ALA A 42 15.82 -10.57 -20.97
CA ALA A 42 14.94 -11.71 -21.16
C ALA A 42 15.36 -12.56 -22.35
N ILE A 43 15.64 -11.88 -23.46
CA ILE A 43 16.12 -12.55 -24.68
C ILE A 43 17.51 -13.16 -24.48
N GLN A 44 18.41 -12.46 -23.78
CA GLN A 44 19.73 -13.00 -23.47
C GLN A 44 19.65 -14.26 -22.62
N GLY A 45 18.84 -14.25 -21.56
CA GLY A 45 18.69 -15.41 -20.71
C GLY A 45 18.06 -16.60 -21.42
N ILE A 46 17.11 -16.38 -22.33
CA ILE A 46 16.59 -17.45 -23.21
C ILE A 46 17.72 -18.06 -24.06
N ARG A 47 18.57 -17.22 -24.67
CA ARG A 47 19.72 -17.68 -25.48
C ARG A 47 20.71 -18.51 -24.66
N GLU A 48 21.09 -18.03 -23.49
CA GLU A 48 22.03 -18.71 -22.59
C GLU A 48 21.48 -20.07 -22.13
N LEU A 49 20.17 -20.17 -21.84
CA LEU A 49 19.54 -21.43 -21.44
C LEU A 49 19.39 -22.42 -22.61
N LEU A 50 19.19 -21.92 -23.83
CA LEU A 50 19.19 -22.73 -25.05
C LEU A 50 20.60 -23.10 -25.53
N GLY A 51 21.65 -22.46 -25.00
CA GLY A 51 23.04 -22.69 -25.39
C GLY A 51 23.38 -22.19 -26.78
N ILE A 52 22.66 -21.13 -27.27
CA ILE A 52 22.87 -20.51 -28.59
C ILE A 52 23.59 -19.18 -28.47
N SER A 53 24.38 -18.83 -29.53
CA SER A 53 25.12 -17.56 -29.55
C SER A 53 24.22 -16.35 -29.84
N ASP A 54 24.73 -15.13 -29.56
CA ASP A 54 24.01 -13.88 -29.75
C ASP A 54 23.59 -13.61 -31.21
N HIS A 55 24.25 -14.23 -32.18
CA HIS A 55 23.99 -14.04 -33.59
C HIS A 55 23.07 -15.11 -34.22
N GLU A 56 22.76 -16.18 -33.46
CA GLU A 56 21.87 -17.24 -33.92
C GLU A 56 20.42 -16.85 -33.74
N THR A 57 19.56 -17.29 -34.64
CA THR A 57 18.11 -17.08 -34.51
C THR A 57 17.56 -18.01 -33.42
N ILE A 58 16.72 -17.50 -32.55
CA ILE A 58 16.03 -18.31 -31.53
C ILE A 58 15.13 -19.33 -32.26
N PRO A 59 15.25 -20.64 -31.97
CA PRO A 59 14.47 -21.70 -32.62
C PRO A 59 13.01 -21.66 -32.12
N SER A 60 12.16 -20.92 -32.81
CA SER A 60 10.76 -20.69 -32.42
C SER A 60 9.92 -22.00 -32.36
N GLU A 61 10.34 -23.04 -33.06
CA GLU A 61 9.67 -24.35 -33.02
C GLU A 61 9.98 -25.12 -31.72
N GLU A 62 11.04 -24.77 -31.02
CA GLU A 62 11.42 -25.41 -29.75
C GLU A 62 10.79 -24.74 -28.54
N ILE A 63 10.13 -23.59 -28.71
CA ILE A 63 9.52 -22.79 -27.63
C ILE A 63 8.01 -22.74 -27.84
N THR A 64 7.25 -23.18 -26.83
CA THR A 64 5.79 -23.09 -26.88
C THR A 64 5.30 -21.73 -26.39
N ILE A 65 5.79 -21.28 -25.21
CA ILE A 65 5.26 -20.11 -24.53
C ILE A 65 6.34 -19.37 -23.77
N VAL A 66 6.24 -18.05 -23.78
CA VAL A 66 6.99 -17.13 -22.93
C VAL A 66 5.99 -16.29 -22.13
N LYS A 67 6.03 -16.39 -20.81
CA LYS A 67 5.21 -15.62 -19.88
C LYS A 67 6.08 -14.61 -19.15
N MET A 68 5.74 -13.32 -19.19
CA MET A 68 6.63 -12.26 -18.70
C MET A 68 5.93 -11.28 -17.75
N GLY A 69 6.65 -10.89 -16.69
CA GLY A 69 6.46 -9.64 -15.98
C GLY A 69 7.45 -8.59 -16.49
N THR A 70 7.11 -7.32 -16.40
CA THR A 70 7.99 -6.24 -16.84
C THR A 70 7.83 -4.97 -16.02
N THR A 71 8.94 -4.30 -15.73
CA THR A 71 8.98 -2.99 -15.07
C THR A 71 9.09 -1.81 -16.04
N VAL A 72 9.02 -2.05 -17.36
CA VAL A 72 9.22 -1.00 -18.39
C VAL A 72 8.26 0.17 -18.19
N ALA A 73 6.98 -0.09 -18.00
CA ALA A 73 5.99 0.98 -17.79
C ALA A 73 6.14 1.64 -16.41
N THR A 74 6.40 0.86 -15.37
CA THR A 74 6.62 1.39 -14.02
C THR A 74 7.86 2.31 -14.00
N ASN A 75 8.96 1.90 -14.62
CA ASN A 75 10.17 2.71 -14.71
C ASN A 75 9.93 3.97 -15.56
N ALA A 76 9.21 3.84 -16.69
CA ALA A 76 8.85 4.99 -17.53
C ALA A 76 7.96 6.01 -16.78
N LEU A 77 7.09 5.54 -15.88
CA LEU A 77 6.28 6.41 -15.04
C LEU A 77 7.12 7.09 -13.95
N LEU A 78 7.98 6.34 -13.25
CA LEU A 78 8.87 6.86 -12.19
C LEU A 78 9.87 7.90 -12.74
N GLU A 79 10.45 7.61 -13.91
CA GLU A 79 11.46 8.45 -14.55
C GLU A 79 10.85 9.53 -15.46
N LYS A 80 9.53 9.57 -15.60
CA LYS A 80 8.77 10.47 -16.48
C LYS A 80 9.23 10.40 -17.95
N LYS A 81 9.48 9.20 -18.44
CA LYS A 81 9.98 8.93 -19.80
C LYS A 81 8.94 8.31 -20.76
N GLY A 82 7.65 8.55 -20.55
CA GLY A 82 6.61 8.13 -21.49
C GLY A 82 6.51 9.01 -22.73
N ASP A 83 5.56 8.72 -23.61
CA ASP A 83 5.38 9.44 -24.86
C ASP A 83 4.64 10.77 -24.65
N ARG A 84 4.99 11.78 -25.44
CA ARG A 84 4.31 13.09 -25.44
C ARG A 84 2.81 12.93 -25.71
N THR A 85 1.98 13.41 -24.81
CA THR A 85 0.54 13.15 -24.78
C THR A 85 -0.25 14.47 -24.76
N VAL A 86 -1.36 14.53 -25.51
CA VAL A 86 -2.35 15.60 -25.44
C VAL A 86 -3.63 15.09 -24.77
N LEU A 87 -4.17 15.87 -23.82
CA LEU A 87 -5.44 15.61 -23.18
C LEU A 87 -6.57 16.38 -23.91
N LEU A 88 -7.62 15.67 -24.32
CA LEU A 88 -8.87 16.25 -24.79
C LEU A 88 -9.91 16.11 -23.68
N ILE A 89 -10.47 17.23 -23.24
CA ILE A 89 -11.41 17.26 -22.12
C ILE A 89 -12.60 18.18 -22.43
N THR A 90 -13.77 17.93 -21.85
CA THR A 90 -14.93 18.80 -21.94
C THR A 90 -14.57 20.25 -21.57
N LYS A 91 -15.01 21.24 -22.36
CA LYS A 91 -14.76 22.65 -22.11
C LYS A 91 -15.26 23.08 -20.72
N GLY A 92 -14.41 23.83 -20.02
CA GLY A 92 -14.61 24.26 -18.64
C GLY A 92 -13.96 23.35 -17.58
N PHE A 93 -13.35 22.21 -18.00
CA PHE A 93 -12.68 21.25 -17.11
C PHE A 93 -11.16 21.14 -17.36
N ARG A 94 -10.58 22.13 -18.04
CA ARG A 94 -9.17 22.18 -18.40
C ARG A 94 -8.23 21.79 -17.25
N ASP A 95 -8.50 22.31 -16.05
CA ASP A 95 -7.63 22.17 -14.88
C ASP A 95 -8.11 21.05 -13.93
N ALA A 96 -9.17 20.31 -14.28
CA ALA A 96 -9.78 19.33 -13.40
C ALA A 96 -8.79 18.27 -12.89
N LEU A 97 -7.96 17.70 -13.77
CA LEU A 97 -6.96 16.69 -13.37
C LEU A 97 -5.80 17.30 -12.57
N LYS A 98 -5.45 18.56 -12.84
CA LYS A 98 -4.38 19.27 -12.12
C LYS A 98 -4.81 19.69 -10.73
N ILE A 99 -6.06 20.15 -10.57
CA ILE A 99 -6.66 20.49 -9.27
C ILE A 99 -6.94 19.20 -8.46
N ALA A 100 -7.42 18.16 -9.15
CA ALA A 100 -7.73 16.85 -8.58
C ALA A 100 -8.64 16.93 -7.36
N TYR A 101 -8.28 16.24 -6.27
CA TYR A 101 -9.02 16.19 -5.01
C TYR A 101 -8.52 17.22 -3.98
N GLN A 102 -7.52 18.03 -4.33
CA GLN A 102 -6.92 19.06 -3.48
C GLN A 102 -6.23 18.53 -2.19
N ASN A 103 -6.03 17.23 -2.07
CA ASN A 103 -5.18 16.67 -1.03
C ASN A 103 -3.71 17.11 -1.24
N ARG A 104 -3.01 17.41 -0.14
CA ARG A 104 -1.61 17.86 -0.20
C ARG A 104 -0.67 16.66 -0.17
N PRO A 105 0.25 16.51 -1.16
CA PRO A 105 1.25 15.43 -1.14
C PRO A 105 2.22 15.55 0.03
N ASP A 106 2.63 16.78 0.36
CA ASP A 106 3.43 17.13 1.52
C ASP A 106 2.69 18.18 2.36
N ILE A 107 2.18 17.72 3.48
CA ILE A 107 1.31 18.52 4.36
C ILE A 107 2.06 19.65 5.06
N PHE A 108 3.38 19.45 5.29
CA PHE A 108 4.24 20.42 5.97
C PHE A 108 5.05 21.30 5.02
N ALA A 109 4.87 21.16 3.71
CA ALA A 109 5.55 21.97 2.72
C ALA A 109 5.20 23.45 2.90
N ARG A 110 6.23 24.31 3.00
CA ARG A 110 6.05 25.77 3.06
C ARG A 110 5.61 26.38 1.74
N GLN A 111 5.85 25.67 0.64
CA GLN A 111 5.41 26.04 -0.70
C GLN A 111 4.69 24.84 -1.31
N ILE A 112 3.43 25.06 -1.72
CA ILE A 112 2.64 24.03 -2.41
C ILE A 112 3.12 23.98 -3.86
N ILE A 113 3.66 22.83 -4.26
CA ILE A 113 4.07 22.57 -5.64
C ILE A 113 2.97 21.70 -6.25
N LEU A 114 2.35 22.19 -7.33
CA LEU A 114 1.37 21.42 -8.08
C LEU A 114 2.04 20.21 -8.73
N PRO A 115 1.36 19.06 -8.81
CA PRO A 115 1.90 17.88 -9.47
C PRO A 115 2.17 18.16 -10.95
N GLU A 116 3.27 17.63 -11.45
CA GLU A 116 3.57 17.67 -12.86
C GLU A 116 2.69 16.68 -13.62
N MET A 117 1.94 17.18 -14.60
CA MET A 117 1.03 16.35 -15.38
C MET A 117 1.79 15.52 -16.42
N LEU A 118 1.29 14.33 -16.72
CA LEU A 118 1.86 13.45 -17.76
C LEU A 118 1.48 13.89 -19.20
N TYR A 119 0.50 14.78 -19.33
CA TYR A 119 0.16 15.39 -20.63
C TYR A 119 0.87 16.74 -20.79
N GLU A 120 1.28 17.03 -22.02
CA GLU A 120 1.97 18.27 -22.36
C GLU A 120 1.00 19.39 -22.75
N GLN A 121 -0.11 19.02 -23.38
CA GLN A 121 -1.10 19.97 -23.90
C GLN A 121 -2.51 19.54 -23.54
N VAL A 122 -3.40 20.55 -23.32
CA VAL A 122 -4.84 20.34 -23.11
C VAL A 122 -5.63 20.99 -24.23
N ILE A 123 -6.54 20.22 -24.82
CA ILE A 123 -7.54 20.69 -25.78
C ILE A 123 -8.92 20.65 -25.10
N GLU A 124 -9.54 21.81 -24.91
CA GLU A 124 -10.90 21.91 -24.46
C GLU A 124 -11.86 21.70 -25.63
N VAL A 125 -12.73 20.71 -25.49
CA VAL A 125 -13.70 20.32 -26.53
C VAL A 125 -15.07 20.89 -26.21
N GLU A 126 -15.63 21.67 -27.14
CA GLU A 126 -17.00 22.14 -27.05
C GLU A 126 -17.96 20.97 -27.29
N GLU A 127 -18.41 20.38 -26.21
CA GLU A 127 -19.40 19.32 -26.12
C GLU A 127 -19.95 19.24 -24.70
N ARG A 128 -21.17 18.78 -24.51
CA ARG A 128 -21.73 18.51 -23.18
C ARG A 128 -22.93 17.59 -23.24
N TYR A 129 -22.88 16.49 -22.47
CA TYR A 129 -24.04 15.73 -22.02
C TYR A 129 -24.43 16.16 -20.61
N ASN A 130 -25.74 16.13 -20.27
CA ASN A 130 -26.16 16.13 -18.86
C ASN A 130 -26.17 14.72 -18.27
N ALA A 131 -26.51 14.59 -16.99
CA ALA A 131 -26.54 13.31 -16.30
C ALA A 131 -27.62 12.33 -16.85
N GLN A 132 -28.64 12.83 -17.53
CA GLN A 132 -29.72 12.08 -18.13
C GLN A 132 -29.42 11.63 -19.57
N GLY A 133 -28.38 12.19 -20.19
CA GLY A 133 -27.96 11.86 -21.56
C GLY A 133 -28.44 12.83 -22.63
N ASP A 134 -29.06 13.94 -22.23
CA ASP A 134 -29.42 14.97 -23.19
C ASP A 134 -28.19 15.76 -23.62
N VAL A 135 -28.09 16.09 -24.88
CA VAL A 135 -27.03 16.89 -25.46
C VAL A 135 -27.30 18.36 -25.15
N LEU A 136 -26.56 18.94 -24.19
CA LEU A 136 -26.63 20.37 -23.86
C LEU A 136 -25.81 21.23 -24.84
N VAL A 137 -24.66 20.70 -25.30
CA VAL A 137 -23.80 21.35 -26.28
C VAL A 137 -23.38 20.31 -27.32
N ASN A 138 -23.66 20.56 -28.58
CA ASN A 138 -23.26 19.67 -29.67
C ASN A 138 -21.75 19.67 -29.85
N LEU A 139 -21.20 18.49 -30.19
CA LEU A 139 -19.80 18.33 -30.49
C LEU A 139 -19.36 19.07 -31.73
N ASN A 140 -18.38 19.97 -31.61
CA ASN A 140 -17.79 20.70 -32.72
C ASN A 140 -16.54 19.99 -33.25
N LEU A 141 -16.76 19.00 -34.15
CA LEU A 141 -15.64 18.19 -34.69
C LEU A 141 -14.65 19.00 -35.54
N ASP A 142 -15.05 20.06 -36.22
CA ASP A 142 -14.14 20.87 -37.04
C ASP A 142 -13.13 21.63 -36.17
N ALA A 143 -13.62 22.22 -35.07
CA ALA A 143 -12.75 22.87 -34.09
C ALA A 143 -11.76 21.87 -33.48
N VAL A 144 -12.22 20.67 -33.12
CA VAL A 144 -11.37 19.59 -32.58
C VAL A 144 -10.32 19.15 -33.61
N ARG A 145 -10.72 18.98 -34.89
CA ARG A 145 -9.82 18.62 -35.99
C ARG A 145 -8.65 19.59 -36.09
N HIS A 146 -8.92 20.88 -36.09
CA HIS A 146 -7.89 21.90 -36.19
C HIS A 146 -6.90 21.88 -35.02
N GLN A 147 -7.39 21.63 -33.82
CA GLN A 147 -6.54 21.58 -32.63
C GLN A 147 -5.70 20.29 -32.58
N LEU A 148 -6.31 19.12 -32.88
CA LEU A 148 -5.61 17.85 -32.98
C LEU A 148 -4.53 17.88 -34.06
N GLN A 149 -4.81 18.47 -35.23
CA GLN A 149 -3.83 18.59 -36.33
C GLN A 149 -2.61 19.43 -35.90
N ARG A 150 -2.82 20.50 -35.12
CA ARG A 150 -1.72 21.30 -34.53
C ARG A 150 -0.90 20.48 -33.56
N ALA A 151 -1.53 19.75 -32.64
CA ALA A 151 -0.85 18.88 -31.71
C ALA A 151 -0.02 17.81 -32.43
N TYR A 152 -0.63 17.15 -33.43
CA TYR A 152 0.06 16.16 -34.26
C TYR A 152 1.29 16.75 -34.98
N ASN A 153 1.13 17.91 -35.61
CA ASN A 153 2.24 18.59 -36.33
C ASN A 153 3.36 19.06 -35.37
N SER A 154 3.08 19.23 -34.08
CA SER A 154 4.11 19.51 -33.05
C SER A 154 4.83 18.26 -32.54
N GLY A 155 4.53 17.08 -33.09
CA GLY A 155 5.16 15.80 -32.77
C GLY A 155 4.50 15.06 -31.58
N ILE A 156 3.26 15.42 -31.22
CA ILE A 156 2.47 14.67 -30.24
C ILE A 156 1.64 13.64 -30.99
N HIS A 157 1.94 12.35 -30.76
CA HIS A 157 1.30 11.23 -31.45
C HIS A 157 0.45 10.36 -30.54
N SER A 158 0.34 10.72 -29.25
CA SER A 158 -0.53 10.08 -28.27
C SER A 158 -1.58 11.04 -27.74
N CYS A 159 -2.82 10.59 -27.61
CA CYS A 159 -3.91 11.40 -27.05
C CYS A 159 -4.77 10.61 -26.05
N ALA A 160 -5.21 11.32 -25.01
CA ALA A 160 -6.21 10.88 -24.03
C ALA A 160 -7.49 11.66 -24.22
N ILE A 161 -8.63 10.99 -24.36
CA ILE A 161 -9.96 11.59 -24.59
C ILE A 161 -10.82 11.33 -23.37
N VAL A 162 -11.25 12.40 -22.67
CA VAL A 162 -11.95 12.33 -21.38
C VAL A 162 -13.08 13.35 -21.34
N PHE A 163 -14.32 12.92 -21.56
CA PHE A 163 -15.48 13.81 -21.50
C PHE A 163 -16.32 13.60 -20.24
N MET A 164 -17.03 14.63 -19.79
CA MET A 164 -17.68 14.69 -18.49
C MET A 164 -18.54 13.46 -18.17
N HIS A 165 -19.46 13.07 -19.03
CA HIS A 165 -20.29 11.89 -18.90
C HIS A 165 -19.93 10.79 -19.91
N GLY A 166 -18.69 10.78 -20.42
CA GLY A 166 -18.20 9.83 -21.42
C GLY A 166 -18.28 8.38 -20.96
N TYR A 167 -18.18 8.10 -19.65
CA TYR A 167 -18.34 6.75 -19.10
C TYR A 167 -19.70 6.11 -19.42
N ARG A 168 -20.74 6.92 -19.63
CA ARG A 168 -22.12 6.48 -19.87
C ARG A 168 -22.60 6.82 -21.28
N TYR A 169 -22.26 8.02 -21.80
CA TYR A 169 -22.67 8.53 -23.09
C TYR A 169 -21.47 8.66 -24.03
N THR A 170 -21.11 7.55 -24.67
CA THR A 170 -19.81 7.34 -25.33
C THR A 170 -19.69 7.97 -26.71
N ASN A 171 -20.78 8.45 -27.31
CA ASN A 171 -20.84 8.84 -28.73
C ASN A 171 -19.85 9.98 -29.09
N HIS A 172 -19.74 11.03 -28.26
CA HIS A 172 -18.82 12.13 -28.51
C HIS A 172 -17.36 11.67 -28.44
N GLU A 173 -17.01 10.85 -27.42
CA GLU A 173 -15.63 10.29 -27.32
C GLU A 173 -15.30 9.41 -28.52
N LYS A 174 -16.22 8.55 -28.98
CA LYS A 174 -16.03 7.71 -30.19
C LYS A 174 -15.81 8.51 -31.47
N GLN A 175 -16.54 9.60 -31.65
CA GLN A 175 -16.37 10.47 -32.80
C GLN A 175 -15.00 11.15 -32.81
N VAL A 176 -14.55 11.66 -31.64
CA VAL A 176 -13.24 12.29 -31.51
C VAL A 176 -12.12 11.28 -31.63
N ALA A 177 -12.29 10.06 -31.10
CA ALA A 177 -11.31 8.98 -31.24
C ALA A 177 -11.10 8.58 -32.70
N ASN A 178 -12.18 8.44 -33.47
CA ASN A 178 -12.11 8.15 -34.91
C ASN A 178 -11.43 9.30 -35.66
N LEU A 179 -11.72 10.54 -35.32
CA LEU A 179 -11.04 11.70 -35.88
C LEU A 179 -9.53 11.69 -35.61
N ALA A 180 -9.11 11.41 -34.34
CA ALA A 180 -7.70 11.33 -33.97
C ALA A 180 -6.98 10.21 -34.74
N LYS A 181 -7.59 9.02 -34.86
CA LYS A 181 -7.06 7.91 -35.66
C LYS A 181 -6.88 8.30 -37.13
N ASN A 182 -7.88 8.99 -37.72
CA ASN A 182 -7.82 9.46 -39.11
C ASN A 182 -6.76 10.54 -39.35
N ILE A 183 -6.40 11.34 -38.36
CA ILE A 183 -5.31 12.30 -38.40
C ILE A 183 -3.93 11.60 -38.38
N GLY A 184 -3.86 10.40 -37.77
CA GLY A 184 -2.65 9.60 -37.71
C GLY A 184 -2.07 9.42 -36.30
N PHE A 185 -2.81 9.77 -35.23
CA PHE A 185 -2.37 9.46 -33.86
C PHE A 185 -2.15 7.96 -33.70
N THR A 186 -1.00 7.57 -33.22
CA THR A 186 -0.58 6.17 -33.05
C THR A 186 -1.14 5.55 -31.78
N GLN A 187 -1.39 6.38 -30.76
CA GLN A 187 -2.06 5.97 -29.51
C GLN A 187 -3.26 6.89 -29.27
N VAL A 188 -4.44 6.27 -29.12
CA VAL A 188 -5.70 6.95 -28.80
C VAL A 188 -6.36 6.22 -27.65
N SER A 189 -6.17 6.74 -26.45
CA SER A 189 -6.79 6.20 -25.22
C SER A 189 -8.10 6.94 -24.94
N VAL A 190 -9.19 6.19 -24.77
CA VAL A 190 -10.54 6.76 -24.64
C VAL A 190 -11.12 6.36 -23.30
N SER A 191 -11.62 7.31 -22.53
CA SER A 191 -11.93 7.12 -21.12
C SER A 191 -12.98 6.03 -20.86
N HIS A 192 -13.97 5.87 -21.73
CA HIS A 192 -15.00 4.84 -21.59
C HIS A 192 -14.52 3.41 -21.94
N GLU A 193 -13.36 3.28 -22.60
CA GLU A 193 -12.71 1.98 -22.88
C GLU A 193 -11.68 1.64 -21.82
N ILE A 194 -10.96 2.65 -21.30
CA ILE A 194 -9.86 2.47 -20.36
C ILE A 194 -10.37 2.21 -18.94
N THR A 195 -11.36 3.02 -18.48
CA THR A 195 -11.99 2.85 -17.16
C THR A 195 -13.41 3.41 -17.20
N PRO A 196 -14.44 2.58 -17.50
CA PRO A 196 -15.81 3.02 -17.74
C PRO A 196 -16.57 3.36 -16.46
N LEU A 197 -15.97 4.18 -15.57
CA LEU A 197 -16.48 4.52 -14.25
C LEU A 197 -16.74 6.02 -14.12
N MET A 198 -17.61 6.42 -13.19
CA MET A 198 -18.21 7.76 -13.15
C MET A 198 -17.19 8.89 -12.90
N LYS A 199 -16.31 8.77 -11.92
CA LYS A 199 -15.44 9.86 -11.43
C LYS A 199 -14.52 10.42 -12.52
N LEU A 200 -14.72 11.71 -12.91
CA LEU A 200 -13.98 12.35 -14.01
C LEU A 200 -12.46 12.40 -13.76
N VAL A 201 -12.03 12.72 -12.53
CA VAL A 201 -10.60 12.90 -12.23
C VAL A 201 -9.85 11.59 -12.32
N SER A 202 -10.23 10.56 -11.56
CA SER A 202 -9.54 9.26 -11.56
C SER A 202 -9.64 8.55 -12.91
N ARG A 203 -10.79 8.68 -13.61
CA ARG A 203 -10.97 8.18 -14.99
C ARG A 203 -10.04 8.90 -15.97
N GLY A 204 -9.91 10.21 -15.83
CA GLY A 204 -9.05 11.05 -16.66
C GLY A 204 -7.58 10.74 -16.45
N ASP A 205 -7.12 10.66 -15.19
CA ASP A 205 -5.73 10.33 -14.87
C ASP A 205 -5.35 8.95 -15.42
N THR A 206 -6.21 7.94 -15.26
CA THR A 206 -5.96 6.58 -15.78
C THR A 206 -5.88 6.57 -17.30
N THR A 207 -6.75 7.32 -17.98
CA THR A 207 -6.72 7.44 -19.44
C THR A 207 -5.45 8.13 -19.94
N VAL A 208 -4.99 9.15 -19.23
CA VAL A 208 -3.70 9.82 -19.53
C VAL A 208 -2.53 8.89 -19.30
N VAL A 209 -2.52 8.12 -18.20
CA VAL A 209 -1.46 7.13 -17.94
C VAL A 209 -1.40 6.09 -19.05
N ASP A 210 -2.54 5.58 -19.51
CA ASP A 210 -2.57 4.64 -20.62
C ASP A 210 -2.03 5.25 -21.90
N ALA A 211 -2.45 6.47 -22.25
CA ALA A 211 -1.95 7.18 -23.42
C ALA A 211 -0.43 7.45 -23.35
N TYR A 212 0.09 7.71 -22.14
CA TYR A 212 1.49 8.01 -21.89
C TYR A 212 2.39 6.78 -21.93
N LEU A 213 1.93 5.63 -21.42
CA LEU A 213 2.73 4.42 -21.24
C LEU A 213 2.56 3.37 -22.34
N SER A 214 1.37 3.26 -22.95
CA SER A 214 1.09 2.24 -23.97
C SER A 214 2.04 2.28 -25.17
N PRO A 215 2.49 3.43 -25.69
CA PRO A 215 3.43 3.45 -26.80
C PRO A 215 4.80 2.86 -26.46
N ILE A 216 5.39 3.22 -25.32
CA ILE A 216 6.69 2.67 -24.89
C ILE A 216 6.58 1.17 -24.61
N LEU A 217 5.50 0.75 -23.95
CA LEU A 217 5.24 -0.66 -23.69
C LEU A 217 5.12 -1.45 -25.01
N ARG A 218 4.39 -0.92 -25.99
CA ARG A 218 4.20 -1.54 -27.30
C ARG A 218 5.52 -1.70 -28.04
N ARG A 219 6.42 -0.70 -27.99
CA ARG A 219 7.76 -0.82 -28.58
C ARG A 219 8.53 -1.96 -27.94
N TYR A 220 8.52 -2.08 -26.62
CA TYR A 220 9.18 -3.16 -25.91
C TYR A 220 8.59 -4.53 -26.27
N VAL A 221 7.27 -4.68 -26.20
CA VAL A 221 6.57 -5.92 -26.58
C VAL A 221 6.91 -6.35 -28.01
N ASN A 222 6.89 -5.42 -28.96
CA ASN A 222 7.22 -5.70 -30.36
C ASN A 222 8.69 -6.10 -30.52
N GLN A 223 9.59 -5.51 -29.76
CA GLN A 223 11.01 -5.87 -29.77
C GLN A 223 11.21 -7.33 -29.33
N VAL A 224 10.61 -7.72 -28.20
CA VAL A 224 10.68 -9.11 -27.68
C VAL A 224 10.03 -10.08 -28.67
N ALA A 225 8.80 -9.79 -29.13
CA ALA A 225 8.06 -10.65 -30.05
C ALA A 225 8.81 -10.86 -31.38
N SER A 226 9.50 -9.83 -31.91
CA SER A 226 10.26 -9.94 -33.14
C SER A 226 11.45 -10.89 -33.04
N GLN A 227 12.04 -11.06 -31.86
CA GLN A 227 13.18 -11.94 -31.64
C GLN A 227 12.75 -13.40 -31.32
N LEU A 228 11.57 -13.60 -30.73
CA LEU A 228 11.03 -14.93 -30.42
C LEU A 228 10.45 -15.62 -31.66
N GLY A 229 9.96 -14.86 -32.65
CA GLY A 229 9.31 -15.41 -33.85
C GLY A 229 7.80 -15.60 -33.67
N LYS A 230 7.12 -15.92 -34.80
CA LYS A 230 5.64 -15.92 -34.86
C LYS A 230 4.95 -17.13 -34.21
N ASN A 231 5.68 -18.19 -33.97
CA ASN A 231 5.12 -19.44 -33.45
C ASN A 231 5.13 -19.51 -31.92
N VAL A 232 5.80 -18.58 -31.24
CA VAL A 232 5.88 -18.54 -29.77
C VAL A 232 4.72 -17.74 -29.21
N THR A 233 3.95 -18.32 -28.30
CA THR A 233 2.92 -17.61 -27.54
C THR A 233 3.60 -16.70 -26.53
N LEU A 234 3.39 -15.38 -26.64
CA LEU A 234 3.95 -14.39 -25.73
C LEU A 234 2.84 -13.76 -24.89
N GLN A 235 2.89 -13.96 -23.58
CA GLN A 235 1.94 -13.44 -22.62
C GLN A 235 2.61 -12.54 -21.58
N PHE A 236 1.87 -11.53 -21.12
CA PHE A 236 2.34 -10.62 -20.10
C PHE A 236 1.44 -10.64 -18.86
N MET A 237 2.07 -10.54 -17.69
CA MET A 237 1.40 -10.40 -16.41
C MET A 237 0.80 -8.99 -16.29
N GLN A 238 -0.49 -8.93 -15.96
CA GLN A 238 -1.20 -7.71 -15.66
C GLN A 238 -1.16 -7.39 -14.16
N SER A 239 -1.36 -6.12 -13.82
CA SER A 239 -1.39 -5.60 -12.44
C SER A 239 -2.37 -6.35 -11.52
N HIS A 240 -3.44 -6.91 -12.07
CA HIS A 240 -4.48 -7.64 -11.33
C HIS A 240 -4.16 -9.14 -11.13
N GLY A 241 -2.98 -9.61 -11.58
CA GLY A 241 -2.51 -10.98 -11.40
C GLY A 241 -2.95 -11.99 -12.46
N GLY A 242 -3.52 -11.56 -13.57
CA GLY A 242 -3.84 -12.39 -14.72
C GLY A 242 -2.83 -12.19 -15.86
N LEU A 243 -2.63 -13.23 -16.66
CA LEU A 243 -1.90 -13.11 -17.92
C LEU A 243 -2.81 -12.60 -19.04
N THR A 244 -2.22 -11.90 -19.99
CA THR A 244 -2.87 -11.50 -21.25
C THR A 244 -1.91 -11.63 -22.42
N ASP A 245 -2.45 -11.80 -23.63
CA ASP A 245 -1.65 -11.81 -24.86
C ASP A 245 -0.90 -10.48 -25.10
N ALA A 246 0.27 -10.57 -25.65
CA ALA A 246 1.13 -9.43 -25.96
C ALA A 246 0.41 -8.31 -26.77
N ALA A 247 -0.54 -8.65 -27.64
CA ALA A 247 -1.28 -7.70 -28.46
C ALA A 247 -2.33 -6.89 -27.68
N THR A 248 -2.82 -7.42 -26.57
CA THR A 248 -3.86 -6.80 -25.73
C THR A 248 -3.31 -6.15 -24.47
N PHE A 249 -2.00 -6.24 -24.22
CA PHE A 249 -1.35 -5.70 -23.04
C PHE A 249 -1.29 -4.17 -23.08
N LEU A 250 -1.94 -3.48 -22.10
CA LEU A 250 -2.10 -2.04 -22.01
C LEU A 250 -1.16 -1.41 -20.97
N GLY A 251 -0.81 -0.15 -21.18
CA GLY A 251 0.06 0.61 -20.28
C GLY A 251 -0.46 0.69 -18.86
N LYS A 252 -1.78 0.94 -18.69
CA LYS A 252 -2.44 1.00 -17.38
C LYS A 252 -2.41 -0.32 -16.59
N ASP A 253 -2.39 -1.45 -17.28
CA ASP A 253 -2.47 -2.79 -16.68
C ASP A 253 -1.09 -3.44 -16.46
N SER A 254 -0.01 -2.74 -16.82
CA SER A 254 1.36 -3.26 -16.76
C SER A 254 2.14 -2.79 -15.51
N ILE A 255 1.57 -1.87 -14.73
CA ILE A 255 2.20 -1.30 -13.54
C ILE A 255 2.18 -2.35 -12.42
N LEU A 256 3.32 -2.57 -11.74
CA LEU A 256 3.50 -3.60 -10.69
C LEU A 256 3.28 -5.04 -11.18
N SER A 257 3.54 -5.35 -12.44
CA SER A 257 3.34 -6.71 -12.98
C SER A 257 4.27 -7.76 -12.35
N GLY A 258 5.51 -7.43 -12.02
CA GLY A 258 6.46 -8.30 -11.31
C GLY A 258 5.95 -8.72 -9.92
N PRO A 259 5.67 -7.76 -9.02
CA PRO A 259 5.05 -8.05 -7.71
C PRO A 259 3.74 -8.84 -7.80
N ALA A 260 2.89 -8.57 -8.81
CA ALA A 260 1.67 -9.36 -9.03
C ALA A 260 1.98 -10.84 -9.30
N GLY A 261 3.02 -11.13 -10.10
CA GLY A 261 3.52 -12.50 -10.30
C GLY A 261 4.01 -13.14 -9.00
N GLY A 262 4.70 -12.37 -8.16
CA GLY A 262 5.14 -12.82 -6.84
C GLY A 262 3.97 -13.25 -5.93
N ILE A 263 2.89 -12.47 -5.91
CA ILE A 263 1.68 -12.82 -5.15
C ILE A 263 1.02 -14.09 -5.71
N VAL A 264 0.90 -14.19 -7.04
CA VAL A 264 0.37 -15.41 -7.66
C VAL A 264 1.22 -16.62 -7.29
N GLY A 265 2.55 -16.50 -7.37
CA GLY A 265 3.49 -17.54 -6.95
C GLY A 265 3.31 -17.93 -5.49
N ALA A 266 3.27 -16.95 -4.59
CA ALA A 266 3.07 -17.16 -3.16
C ALA A 266 1.74 -17.88 -2.87
N VAL A 267 0.64 -17.37 -3.42
CA VAL A 267 -0.69 -17.94 -3.18
C VAL A 267 -0.81 -19.36 -3.74
N GLN A 268 -0.46 -19.58 -5.01
CA GLN A 268 -0.62 -20.88 -5.64
C GLN A 268 0.24 -21.96 -4.97
N THR A 269 1.51 -21.67 -4.67
CA THR A 269 2.40 -22.63 -4.01
C THR A 269 1.96 -22.97 -2.59
N THR A 270 1.44 -21.99 -1.87
CA THR A 270 0.98 -22.17 -0.49
C THR A 270 -0.35 -22.92 -0.46
N LEU A 271 -1.26 -22.67 -1.41
CA LEU A 271 -2.50 -23.45 -1.59
C LEU A 271 -2.21 -24.91 -1.91
N MET A 272 -1.23 -25.19 -2.80
CA MET A 272 -0.78 -26.56 -3.10
C MET A 272 -0.24 -27.29 -1.88
N ALA A 273 0.30 -26.55 -0.90
CA ALA A 273 0.75 -27.08 0.37
C ALA A 273 -0.38 -27.22 1.42
N GLY A 274 -1.62 -26.84 1.10
CA GLY A 274 -2.80 -26.98 1.96
C GLY A 274 -3.08 -25.81 2.88
N PHE A 275 -2.42 -24.66 2.70
CA PHE A 275 -2.69 -23.44 3.48
C PHE A 275 -3.59 -22.50 2.68
N HIS A 276 -4.64 -21.97 3.32
CA HIS A 276 -5.68 -21.17 2.64
C HIS A 276 -5.74 -19.72 3.07
N LYS A 277 -5.17 -19.35 4.21
CA LYS A 277 -5.04 -17.99 4.71
C LYS A 277 -3.57 -17.59 4.62
N ILE A 278 -3.24 -16.61 3.77
CA ILE A 278 -1.86 -16.37 3.36
C ILE A 278 -1.54 -14.88 3.46
N ILE A 279 -0.41 -14.57 4.07
CA ILE A 279 0.27 -13.28 3.91
C ILE A 279 1.49 -13.53 3.03
N SER A 280 1.53 -12.92 1.84
CA SER A 280 2.73 -12.92 1.01
C SER A 280 3.72 -11.88 1.54
N PHE A 281 4.99 -12.25 1.61
CA PHE A 281 6.06 -11.41 2.15
C PHE A 281 7.29 -11.54 1.24
N ASP A 282 7.45 -10.58 0.34
CA ASP A 282 8.59 -10.46 -0.57
C ASP A 282 9.58 -9.42 -0.04
N MET A 283 10.73 -9.87 0.44
CA MET A 283 11.78 -8.95 0.90
C MET A 283 12.99 -9.00 -0.01
N GLY A 284 13.21 -7.88 -0.68
CA GLY A 284 14.38 -7.63 -1.50
C GLY A 284 15.47 -6.83 -0.78
N GLY A 285 16.38 -6.25 -1.59
CA GLY A 285 17.45 -5.39 -1.07
C GLY A 285 16.96 -3.99 -0.68
N THR A 286 15.90 -3.45 -1.28
CA THR A 286 15.47 -2.05 -1.13
C THR A 286 14.14 -1.89 -0.42
N SER A 287 13.23 -2.83 -0.61
CA SER A 287 11.86 -2.76 -0.12
C SER A 287 11.33 -4.14 0.25
N THR A 288 10.19 -4.12 0.91
CA THR A 288 9.39 -5.30 1.19
C THR A 288 7.99 -5.08 0.66
N ASP A 289 7.49 -6.04 -0.12
CA ASP A 289 6.13 -6.06 -0.65
C ASP A 289 5.30 -7.10 0.10
N VAL A 290 4.15 -6.67 0.59
CA VAL A 290 3.23 -7.54 1.34
C VAL A 290 1.84 -7.50 0.72
N ALA A 291 1.18 -8.66 0.68
CA ALA A 291 -0.20 -8.77 0.26
C ALA A 291 -0.94 -9.85 1.06
N HIS A 292 -2.24 -9.78 1.06
CA HIS A 292 -3.13 -10.64 1.82
C HIS A 292 -3.97 -11.50 0.86
N TYR A 293 -4.23 -12.76 1.26
CA TYR A 293 -5.11 -13.66 0.55
C TYR A 293 -5.96 -14.47 1.54
N ASN A 294 -7.27 -14.46 1.32
CA ASN A 294 -8.25 -15.23 2.10
C ASN A 294 -9.33 -15.82 1.18
N GLY A 295 -8.90 -16.76 0.30
CA GLY A 295 -9.79 -17.42 -0.65
C GLY A 295 -9.91 -16.71 -2.00
N GLU A 296 -9.64 -15.41 -2.09
CA GLU A 296 -9.56 -14.68 -3.36
C GLU A 296 -8.43 -13.64 -3.33
N TYR A 297 -7.93 -13.28 -4.52
CA TYR A 297 -6.96 -12.21 -4.67
C TYR A 297 -7.58 -10.88 -4.30
N GLU A 298 -6.97 -10.21 -3.34
CA GLU A 298 -7.40 -8.87 -3.00
C GLU A 298 -6.91 -7.87 -4.03
N ARG A 299 -7.83 -7.05 -4.50
CA ARG A 299 -7.56 -5.98 -5.47
C ARG A 299 -8.01 -4.63 -4.93
N THR A 300 -7.25 -3.61 -5.24
CA THR A 300 -7.66 -2.22 -5.09
C THR A 300 -8.09 -1.70 -6.46
N LEU A 301 -9.13 -0.88 -6.48
CA LEU A 301 -9.58 -0.24 -7.71
C LEU A 301 -8.90 1.12 -7.91
N GLU A 302 -8.59 1.81 -6.83
CA GLU A 302 -7.91 3.10 -6.85
C GLU A 302 -6.58 2.99 -6.09
N THR A 303 -5.50 3.45 -6.69
CA THR A 303 -4.17 3.48 -6.10
C THR A 303 -3.39 4.68 -6.62
N GLU A 304 -2.28 4.99 -5.95
CA GLU A 304 -1.34 5.99 -6.39
C GLU A 304 0.03 5.35 -6.57
N VAL A 305 0.61 5.51 -7.75
CA VAL A 305 1.95 5.02 -8.07
C VAL A 305 2.78 6.17 -8.61
N ALA A 306 3.94 6.43 -8.00
CA ALA A 306 4.82 7.53 -8.39
C ALA A 306 4.13 8.93 -8.36
N GLY A 307 3.21 9.16 -7.43
CA GLY A 307 2.43 10.40 -7.35
C GLY A 307 1.34 10.53 -8.41
N VAL A 308 1.06 9.46 -9.16
CA VAL A 308 0.02 9.44 -10.21
C VAL A 308 -1.11 8.52 -9.78
N ARG A 309 -2.33 9.06 -9.78
CA ARG A 309 -3.55 8.30 -9.45
C ARG A 309 -3.95 7.37 -10.59
N LEU A 310 -4.35 6.18 -10.21
CA LEU A 310 -4.78 5.12 -11.12
C LEU A 310 -6.10 4.52 -10.62
N ARG A 311 -7.04 4.33 -11.51
CA ARG A 311 -8.27 3.58 -11.27
C ARG A 311 -8.34 2.39 -12.22
N THR A 312 -7.67 1.33 -11.85
CA THR A 312 -7.66 0.05 -12.56
C THR A 312 -7.53 -1.06 -11.52
N PRO A 313 -8.15 -2.23 -11.73
CA PRO A 313 -7.98 -3.36 -10.82
C PRO A 313 -6.49 -3.74 -10.72
N MET A 314 -5.93 -3.62 -9.53
CA MET A 314 -4.54 -3.98 -9.24
C MET A 314 -4.49 -4.85 -7.99
N MET A 315 -3.54 -5.78 -7.92
CA MET A 315 -3.25 -6.49 -6.67
C MET A 315 -3.05 -5.49 -5.54
N ALA A 316 -3.70 -5.72 -4.41
CA ALA A 316 -3.55 -4.88 -3.23
C ALA A 316 -2.20 -5.16 -2.55
N ILE A 317 -1.16 -4.48 -3.04
CA ILE A 317 0.22 -4.59 -2.57
C ILE A 317 0.52 -3.40 -1.68
N HIS A 318 1.11 -3.66 -0.52
CA HIS A 318 1.66 -2.60 0.31
C HIS A 318 3.18 -2.73 0.36
N THR A 319 3.84 -1.72 -0.19
CA THR A 319 5.31 -1.64 -0.22
C THR A 319 5.80 -0.81 0.95
N VAL A 320 6.75 -1.32 1.70
CA VAL A 320 7.45 -0.58 2.74
C VAL A 320 8.94 -0.45 2.40
N ALA A 321 9.49 0.75 2.61
CA ALA A 321 10.91 1.02 2.44
C ALA A 321 11.73 0.41 3.61
N ALA A 322 11.70 -0.91 3.70
CA ALA A 322 12.45 -1.73 4.63
C ALA A 322 12.94 -2.97 3.89
N GLY A 323 14.23 -3.04 3.61
CA GLY A 323 14.88 -4.13 2.90
C GLY A 323 16.29 -4.35 3.43
N GLY A 324 17.01 -5.29 2.87
CA GLY A 324 18.40 -5.60 3.33
C GLY A 324 19.36 -4.41 3.26
N GLY A 325 19.16 -3.49 2.31
CA GLY A 325 19.97 -2.27 2.14
C GLY A 325 19.47 -1.05 2.90
N SER A 326 18.42 -1.15 3.73
CA SER A 326 17.96 -0.01 4.53
C SER A 326 19.03 0.48 5.47
N ILE A 327 19.31 1.80 5.42
CA ILE A 327 20.43 2.44 6.12
C ILE A 327 20.09 2.60 7.61
N LEU A 328 21.08 2.36 8.46
CA LEU A 328 20.98 2.53 9.90
C LEU A 328 21.37 3.95 10.29
N HIS A 329 20.58 4.57 11.17
CA HIS A 329 20.84 5.89 11.70
C HIS A 329 20.65 5.92 13.22
N PHE A 330 21.49 6.67 13.92
CA PHE A 330 21.25 7.07 15.29
C PHE A 330 21.06 8.60 15.31
N ASP A 331 19.94 9.10 15.85
CA ASP A 331 19.66 10.54 15.86
C ASP A 331 20.05 11.25 17.17
N GLY A 332 20.83 10.56 18.01
CA GLY A 332 21.24 11.02 19.34
C GLY A 332 20.27 10.64 20.46
N SER A 333 19.14 9.98 20.13
CA SER A 333 18.15 9.50 21.10
C SER A 333 17.54 8.16 20.69
N ARG A 334 17.35 7.94 19.39
CA ARG A 334 16.64 6.78 18.84
C ARG A 334 17.46 6.11 17.75
N TYR A 335 17.25 4.82 17.64
CA TYR A 335 17.68 4.04 16.49
C TYR A 335 16.65 4.20 15.36
N ARG A 336 17.11 4.37 14.13
CA ARG A 336 16.25 4.49 12.95
C ARG A 336 16.77 3.61 11.82
N VAL A 337 15.86 2.98 11.09
CA VAL A 337 16.16 2.14 9.93
C VAL A 337 15.44 2.72 8.73
N GLY A 338 16.18 3.12 7.69
CA GLY A 338 15.63 3.80 6.53
C GLY A 338 14.94 5.15 6.84
N PRO A 339 14.13 5.69 5.89
CA PRO A 339 13.64 5.07 4.65
C PRO A 339 14.68 4.93 3.53
N GLU A 340 15.85 5.57 3.66
CA GLU A 340 16.90 5.53 2.66
C GLU A 340 17.49 4.12 2.55
N SER A 341 17.85 3.72 1.33
CA SER A 341 18.51 2.46 1.03
C SER A 341 19.85 2.70 0.35
N ALA A 342 20.85 1.92 0.74
CA ALA A 342 22.17 1.90 0.09
C ALA A 342 22.10 1.30 -1.33
N GLY A 343 20.99 0.67 -1.71
CA GLY A 343 20.83 0.01 -2.99
C GLY A 343 21.86 -1.09 -3.25
N ALA A 344 22.24 -1.28 -4.52
CA ALA A 344 23.30 -2.20 -4.93
C ALA A 344 24.65 -1.50 -5.10
N ASN A 345 24.66 -0.18 -5.27
CA ASN A 345 25.84 0.64 -5.42
C ASN A 345 25.66 1.98 -4.66
N PRO A 346 26.45 2.25 -3.59
CA PRO A 346 27.56 1.46 -3.10
C PRO A 346 27.15 0.14 -2.39
N GLY A 347 25.88 -0.02 -1.99
CA GLY A 347 25.38 -1.17 -1.24
C GLY A 347 25.74 -1.14 0.24
N PRO A 348 25.43 -2.21 0.98
CA PRO A 348 25.85 -2.43 2.37
C PRO A 348 27.37 -2.27 2.59
N ALA A 349 27.76 -1.93 3.82
CA ALA A 349 29.18 -1.80 4.19
C ALA A 349 29.96 -3.10 3.89
N SER A 350 29.35 -4.25 4.14
CA SER A 350 29.90 -5.59 3.88
C SER A 350 30.27 -5.83 2.41
N TYR A 351 29.70 -5.06 1.45
CA TYR A 351 30.00 -5.21 0.02
C TYR A 351 31.35 -4.60 -0.40
N SER A 352 32.08 -3.95 0.53
CA SER A 352 33.43 -3.38 0.29
C SER A 352 33.49 -2.33 -0.82
N LYS A 353 32.40 -1.55 -1.01
CA LYS A 353 32.32 -0.44 -1.98
C LYS A 353 32.16 0.94 -1.30
N GLY A 354 32.47 1.03 0.01
CA GLY A 354 32.34 2.29 0.76
C GLY A 354 30.93 2.62 1.26
N GLY A 355 30.01 1.66 1.25
CA GLY A 355 28.64 1.84 1.69
C GLY A 355 28.46 2.09 3.20
N PRO A 356 27.27 2.57 3.62
CA PRO A 356 26.90 2.73 5.02
C PRO A 356 26.55 1.40 5.67
N LEU A 357 26.33 1.40 7.00
CA LEU A 357 25.73 0.27 7.71
C LEU A 357 24.25 0.12 7.32
N THR A 358 23.85 -1.14 7.13
CA THR A 358 22.49 -1.50 6.69
C THR A 358 21.95 -2.71 7.47
N VAL A 359 20.69 -3.08 7.24
CA VAL A 359 20.07 -4.29 7.81
C VAL A 359 20.86 -5.55 7.44
N THR A 360 21.40 -5.64 6.22
CA THR A 360 22.30 -6.74 5.82
C THR A 360 23.53 -6.82 6.73
N ASP A 361 24.12 -5.67 7.05
CA ASP A 361 25.31 -5.62 7.92
C ASP A 361 24.97 -5.99 9.36
N CYS A 362 23.76 -5.71 9.84
CA CYS A 362 23.29 -6.25 11.12
C CYS A 362 23.27 -7.78 11.11
N ASN A 363 22.73 -8.40 10.06
CA ASN A 363 22.71 -9.87 9.93
C ASN A 363 24.10 -10.48 9.84
N VAL A 364 25.06 -9.78 9.22
CA VAL A 364 26.48 -10.17 9.22
C VAL A 364 27.07 -10.05 10.63
N MET A 365 26.78 -8.95 11.34
CA MET A 365 27.32 -8.69 12.70
C MET A 365 26.85 -9.73 13.71
N VAL A 366 25.57 -10.11 13.66
CA VAL A 366 25.00 -11.13 14.57
C VAL A 366 25.21 -12.57 14.08
N GLY A 367 25.92 -12.79 12.96
CA GLY A 367 26.24 -14.12 12.44
C GLY A 367 25.09 -14.87 11.79
N LYS A 368 23.98 -14.21 11.45
CA LYS A 368 22.88 -14.80 10.66
C LYS A 368 23.25 -14.99 9.20
N LEU A 369 24.05 -14.08 8.65
CA LEU A 369 24.66 -14.21 7.33
C LEU A 369 26.12 -14.65 7.46
N GLN A 370 26.42 -15.79 6.85
CA GLN A 370 27.74 -16.42 6.89
C GLN A 370 28.47 -16.21 5.55
N PRO A 371 29.54 -15.39 5.50
CA PRO A 371 30.24 -15.06 4.26
C PRO A 371 30.73 -16.25 3.46
N ALA A 372 31.12 -17.34 4.14
CA ALA A 372 31.60 -18.56 3.49
C ALA A 372 30.57 -19.23 2.56
N PHE A 373 29.28 -18.96 2.78
CA PHE A 373 28.17 -19.51 1.99
C PHE A 373 27.60 -18.52 0.96
N PHE A 374 28.21 -17.34 0.84
CA PHE A 374 27.83 -16.37 -0.17
C PHE A 374 28.72 -16.48 -1.42
N PRO A 375 28.18 -16.15 -2.59
CA PRO A 375 28.99 -16.09 -3.80
C PRO A 375 30.03 -14.97 -3.74
N LYS A 376 31.18 -15.15 -4.43
CA LYS A 376 32.24 -14.15 -4.55
C LYS A 376 31.86 -13.13 -5.63
N VAL A 377 30.97 -12.20 -5.29
CA VAL A 377 30.43 -11.18 -6.23
C VAL A 377 30.56 -9.75 -5.69
N PHE A 378 31.25 -9.57 -4.57
CA PHE A 378 31.39 -8.25 -3.94
C PHE A 378 32.76 -7.62 -4.18
N GLY A 379 32.94 -6.37 -3.70
CA GLY A 379 34.15 -5.61 -3.96
C GLY A 379 34.14 -4.94 -5.35
N ALA A 380 35.18 -4.15 -5.62
CA ALA A 380 35.29 -3.38 -6.88
C ALA A 380 35.34 -4.28 -8.13
N ASN A 381 35.93 -5.46 -8.01
CA ASN A 381 36.11 -6.42 -9.10
C ASN A 381 35.10 -7.57 -9.09
N ALA A 382 34.07 -7.52 -8.21
CA ALA A 382 33.10 -8.58 -8.05
C ALA A 382 33.72 -9.98 -7.80
N ASP A 383 34.78 -10.04 -7.01
CA ASP A 383 35.55 -11.26 -6.72
C ASP A 383 35.71 -11.57 -5.21
N LYS A 384 35.08 -10.75 -4.33
CA LYS A 384 35.22 -10.86 -2.87
C LYS A 384 33.97 -11.43 -2.23
N LEU A 385 34.15 -12.02 -1.05
CA LEU A 385 33.07 -12.36 -0.12
C LEU A 385 32.59 -11.12 0.63
N LEU A 386 31.49 -11.25 1.40
CA LEU A 386 31.05 -10.24 2.37
C LEU A 386 32.18 -9.94 3.38
N ASN A 387 32.42 -8.68 3.64
CA ASN A 387 33.53 -8.23 4.51
C ASN A 387 33.06 -8.00 5.94
N VAL A 388 33.32 -8.96 6.82
CA VAL A 388 32.94 -8.92 8.23
C VAL A 388 33.75 -7.87 9.01
N GLU A 389 35.03 -7.67 8.67
CA GLU A 389 35.91 -6.75 9.42
C GLU A 389 35.48 -5.28 9.22
N ILE A 390 35.05 -4.88 8.03
CA ILE A 390 34.48 -3.56 7.81
C ILE A 390 33.18 -3.37 8.63
N VAL A 391 32.34 -4.40 8.70
CA VAL A 391 31.11 -4.35 9.50
C VAL A 391 31.43 -4.16 10.98
N LYS A 392 32.33 -4.95 11.53
CA LYS A 392 32.76 -4.84 12.94
C LYS A 392 33.34 -3.46 13.25
N SER A 393 34.22 -2.92 12.39
CA SER A 393 34.80 -1.59 12.57
C SER A 393 33.74 -0.51 12.64
N LYS A 394 32.80 -0.50 11.68
CA LYS A 394 31.74 0.50 11.65
C LYS A 394 30.72 0.37 12.80
N PHE A 395 30.42 -0.86 13.25
CA PHE A 395 29.62 -1.04 14.46
C PHE A 395 30.35 -0.59 15.72
N ALA A 396 31.68 -0.75 15.82
CA ALA A 396 32.44 -0.22 16.94
C ALA A 396 32.37 1.32 16.99
N GLU A 397 32.52 2.00 15.86
CA GLU A 397 32.33 3.45 15.75
C GLU A 397 30.92 3.88 16.20
N LEU A 398 29.88 3.16 15.75
CA LEU A 398 28.48 3.44 16.10
C LEU A 398 28.20 3.21 17.59
N VAL A 399 28.79 2.18 18.20
CA VAL A 399 28.70 1.91 19.65
C VAL A 399 29.32 3.05 20.47
N GLU A 400 30.47 3.59 20.05
CA GLU A 400 31.06 4.78 20.68
C GLU A 400 30.17 6.02 20.55
N GLU A 401 29.51 6.22 19.39
CA GLU A 401 28.58 7.32 19.16
C GLU A 401 27.34 7.22 20.07
N ILE A 402 26.78 6.01 20.21
CA ILE A 402 25.61 5.76 21.06
C ILE A 402 25.95 5.94 22.55
N GLY A 403 27.04 5.36 23.02
CA GLY A 403 27.57 5.54 24.38
C GLY A 403 26.71 4.97 25.51
N ASP A 404 25.84 3.98 25.24
CA ASP A 404 24.92 3.38 26.22
C ASP A 404 25.39 2.03 26.81
N ASN A 405 26.65 1.70 26.65
CA ASN A 405 27.32 0.45 27.12
C ASN A 405 26.81 -0.85 26.44
N ARG A 406 26.09 -0.79 25.35
CA ARG A 406 25.69 -1.97 24.57
C ARG A 406 26.89 -2.51 23.77
N THR A 407 26.88 -3.83 23.54
CA THR A 407 27.81 -4.45 22.60
C THR A 407 27.35 -4.20 21.15
N ALA A 408 28.26 -4.38 20.19
CA ALA A 408 27.96 -4.23 18.77
C ALA A 408 26.83 -5.17 18.33
N GLU A 409 26.77 -6.38 18.87
CA GLU A 409 25.69 -7.35 18.59
C GLU A 409 24.35 -6.89 19.15
N GLN A 410 24.34 -6.30 20.34
CA GLN A 410 23.12 -5.74 20.94
C GLN A 410 22.62 -4.53 20.15
N VAL A 411 23.53 -3.67 19.69
CA VAL A 411 23.17 -2.54 18.81
C VAL A 411 22.61 -3.05 17.48
N ALA A 412 23.27 -4.03 16.83
CA ALA A 412 22.78 -4.64 15.59
C ALA A 412 21.41 -5.30 15.77
N THR A 413 21.20 -6.00 16.89
CA THR A 413 19.90 -6.61 17.22
C THR A 413 18.82 -5.55 17.41
N GLY A 414 19.13 -4.41 18.06
CA GLY A 414 18.20 -3.30 18.20
C GLY A 414 17.71 -2.76 16.86
N PHE A 415 18.60 -2.55 15.90
CA PHE A 415 18.22 -2.16 14.55
C PHE A 415 17.40 -3.23 13.82
N LEU A 416 17.74 -4.52 13.99
CA LEU A 416 16.94 -5.63 13.44
C LEU A 416 15.53 -5.64 14.02
N THR A 417 15.37 -5.40 15.31
CA THR A 417 14.05 -5.33 15.96
C THR A 417 13.19 -4.23 15.34
N ILE A 418 13.77 -3.04 15.10
CA ILE A 418 13.06 -1.94 14.43
C ILE A 418 12.70 -2.29 12.96
N ALA A 419 13.61 -2.94 12.24
CA ALA A 419 13.34 -3.38 10.87
C ALA A 419 12.17 -4.38 10.84
N VAL A 420 12.18 -5.37 11.75
CA VAL A 420 11.11 -6.35 11.92
C VAL A 420 9.78 -5.67 12.29
N ASP A 421 9.79 -4.72 13.24
CA ASP A 421 8.60 -3.96 13.63
C ASP A 421 7.99 -3.20 12.43
N LYS A 422 8.82 -2.50 11.65
CA LYS A 422 8.35 -1.80 10.44
C LYS A 422 7.71 -2.75 9.42
N MET A 423 8.30 -3.91 9.18
CA MET A 423 7.75 -4.93 8.28
C MET A 423 6.46 -5.54 8.84
N ALA A 424 6.42 -5.85 10.13
CA ALA A 424 5.22 -6.35 10.81
C ALA A 424 4.08 -5.32 10.77
N ASN A 425 4.37 -4.04 10.98
CA ASN A 425 3.38 -2.96 10.89
C ASN A 425 2.83 -2.78 9.46
N ALA A 426 3.64 -3.01 8.43
CA ALA A 426 3.15 -3.03 7.04
C ALA A 426 2.13 -4.15 6.81
N ILE A 427 2.36 -5.34 7.37
CA ILE A 427 1.42 -6.46 7.32
C ILE A 427 0.16 -6.16 8.15
N LYS A 428 0.31 -5.63 9.37
CA LYS A 428 -0.83 -5.19 10.19
C LYS A 428 -1.70 -4.18 9.45
N LYS A 429 -1.10 -3.24 8.74
CA LYS A 429 -1.83 -2.21 7.99
C LYS A 429 -2.78 -2.80 6.97
N ILE A 430 -2.35 -3.76 6.15
CA ILE A 430 -3.20 -4.37 5.12
C ILE A 430 -4.27 -5.30 5.68
N SER A 431 -4.03 -5.95 6.82
CA SER A 431 -4.94 -6.90 7.43
C SER A 431 -5.94 -6.23 8.39
N LEU A 432 -5.47 -5.33 9.25
CA LEU A 432 -6.33 -4.62 10.19
C LEU A 432 -7.31 -3.66 9.49
N GLN A 433 -6.90 -3.00 8.41
CA GLN A 433 -7.79 -2.19 7.58
C GLN A 433 -8.99 -2.96 7.04
N ARG A 434 -8.93 -4.29 7.06
CA ARG A 434 -9.96 -5.19 6.55
C ARG A 434 -10.58 -6.06 7.63
N GLY A 435 -10.16 -5.91 8.89
CA GLY A 435 -10.70 -6.60 10.05
C GLY A 435 -10.31 -8.08 10.14
N TYR A 436 -9.17 -8.49 9.56
CA TYR A 436 -8.69 -9.88 9.63
C TYR A 436 -7.75 -10.11 10.82
N ASP A 437 -7.88 -11.26 11.47
CA ASP A 437 -6.94 -11.74 12.48
C ASP A 437 -5.75 -12.45 11.81
N ILE A 438 -4.61 -11.76 11.75
CA ILE A 438 -3.41 -12.27 11.09
C ILE A 438 -2.75 -13.45 11.80
N SER A 439 -3.03 -13.69 13.07
CA SER A 439 -2.47 -14.83 13.81
C SER A 439 -2.89 -16.20 13.25
N GLU A 440 -3.99 -16.22 12.48
CA GLU A 440 -4.51 -17.43 11.78
C GLU A 440 -3.88 -17.68 10.41
N TYR A 441 -3.01 -16.76 9.94
CA TYR A 441 -2.45 -16.81 8.60
C TYR A 441 -1.08 -17.49 8.58
N THR A 442 -0.72 -18.02 7.42
CA THR A 442 0.63 -18.52 7.12
C THR A 442 1.42 -17.42 6.40
N LEU A 443 2.62 -17.13 6.89
CA LEU A 443 3.54 -16.19 6.25
C LEU A 443 4.25 -16.91 5.10
N CYS A 444 3.88 -16.62 3.86
CA CYS A 444 4.60 -17.09 2.68
C CYS A 444 5.77 -16.16 2.41
N CYS A 445 6.96 -16.58 2.78
CA CYS A 445 8.17 -15.78 2.72
C CYS A 445 8.97 -16.08 1.46
N PHE A 446 9.36 -15.02 0.73
CA PHE A 446 10.18 -15.11 -0.47
C PHE A 446 11.02 -13.82 -0.67
N GLY A 447 11.75 -13.76 -1.80
CA GLY A 447 12.78 -12.73 -2.02
C GLY A 447 14.11 -13.07 -1.32
N GLY A 448 15.19 -12.46 -1.77
CA GLY A 448 16.55 -12.84 -1.36
C GLY A 448 16.91 -12.58 0.10
N ALA A 449 16.17 -11.70 0.80
CA ALA A 449 16.43 -11.32 2.19
C ALA A 449 15.35 -11.81 3.17
N GLY A 450 14.19 -12.25 2.68
CA GLY A 450 13.02 -12.55 3.52
C GLY A 450 13.27 -13.64 4.56
N GLY A 451 13.90 -14.74 4.19
CA GLY A 451 14.16 -15.87 5.07
C GLY A 451 15.00 -15.55 6.31
N GLN A 452 15.75 -14.42 6.29
CA GLN A 452 16.56 -13.98 7.43
C GLN A 452 15.71 -13.42 8.59
N HIS A 453 14.49 -13.00 8.31
CA HIS A 453 13.62 -12.30 9.25
C HIS A 453 12.27 -13.00 9.49
N ALA A 454 11.95 -14.04 8.72
CA ALA A 454 10.62 -14.65 8.66
C ALA A 454 10.08 -15.10 10.02
N CYS A 455 10.89 -15.79 10.85
CA CYS A 455 10.49 -16.20 12.20
C CYS A 455 10.20 -14.99 13.11
N LEU A 456 11.07 -13.98 13.11
CA LEU A 456 10.91 -12.79 13.95
C LEU A 456 9.66 -11.97 13.56
N ILE A 457 9.36 -11.90 12.27
CA ILE A 457 8.15 -11.23 11.77
C ILE A 457 6.90 -12.02 12.18
N ALA A 458 6.94 -13.33 12.02
CA ALA A 458 5.84 -14.20 12.44
C ALA A 458 5.57 -14.07 13.96
N ASP A 459 6.64 -14.03 14.79
CA ASP A 459 6.54 -13.80 16.23
C ASP A 459 5.89 -12.43 16.55
N ALA A 460 6.34 -11.35 15.89
CA ALA A 460 5.80 -10.00 16.07
C ALA A 460 4.32 -9.87 15.65
N LEU A 461 3.83 -10.79 14.82
CA LEU A 461 2.45 -10.85 14.34
C LEU A 461 1.60 -11.92 15.05
N GLY A 462 2.20 -12.73 15.93
CA GLY A 462 1.53 -13.87 16.56
C GLY A 462 1.22 -15.02 15.61
N MET A 463 1.83 -15.05 14.41
CA MET A 463 1.66 -16.11 13.42
C MET A 463 2.43 -17.35 13.85
N LYS A 464 1.86 -18.51 13.55
CA LYS A 464 2.41 -19.81 14.02
C LYS A 464 3.14 -20.57 12.93
N GLN A 465 3.06 -20.13 11.69
CA GLN A 465 3.58 -20.85 10.52
C GLN A 465 4.22 -19.90 9.51
N VAL A 466 5.37 -20.33 8.98
CA VAL A 466 6.05 -19.71 7.85
C VAL A 466 6.23 -20.75 6.76
N PHE A 467 5.96 -20.40 5.52
CA PHE A 467 6.12 -21.23 4.34
C PHE A 467 7.19 -20.65 3.42
N ILE A 468 8.14 -21.48 2.97
CA ILE A 468 9.23 -21.09 2.08
C ILE A 468 9.35 -22.10 0.95
N HIS A 469 9.03 -21.67 -0.27
CA HIS A 469 9.09 -22.49 -1.46
C HIS A 469 10.56 -22.74 -1.91
N PRO A 470 10.92 -23.85 -2.58
CA PRO A 470 12.28 -24.06 -3.09
C PRO A 470 12.74 -23.01 -4.11
N TYR A 471 11.82 -22.36 -4.78
CA TYR A 471 12.09 -21.26 -5.71
C TYR A 471 11.80 -19.87 -5.09
N SER A 472 11.88 -19.74 -3.77
CA SER A 472 11.59 -18.47 -3.06
C SER A 472 12.40 -17.29 -3.59
N GLY A 473 13.64 -17.49 -4.02
CA GLY A 473 14.48 -16.43 -4.58
C GLY A 473 14.12 -15.96 -6.00
N VAL A 474 13.22 -16.67 -6.68
CA VAL A 474 12.72 -16.37 -8.05
C VAL A 474 11.20 -16.60 -8.15
N LEU A 475 10.49 -16.43 -7.03
CA LEU A 475 9.07 -16.82 -6.94
C LEU A 475 8.19 -15.97 -7.85
N SER A 476 8.55 -14.73 -8.14
CA SER A 476 7.82 -13.86 -9.08
C SER A 476 7.86 -14.45 -10.51
N ALA A 477 9.01 -14.89 -10.97
CA ALA A 477 9.12 -15.59 -12.27
C ALA A 477 8.38 -16.93 -12.26
N TYR A 478 8.51 -17.71 -11.19
CA TYR A 478 7.78 -18.95 -11.03
C TYR A 478 6.26 -18.74 -11.04
N GLY A 479 5.78 -17.67 -10.39
CA GLY A 479 4.37 -17.28 -10.38
C GLY A 479 3.83 -16.87 -11.74
N MET A 480 4.66 -16.34 -12.65
CA MET A 480 4.26 -16.14 -14.06
C MET A 480 3.85 -17.47 -14.71
N GLY A 481 4.61 -18.55 -14.40
CA GLY A 481 4.30 -19.89 -14.87
C GLY A 481 2.95 -20.42 -14.38
N LEU A 482 2.61 -20.10 -13.10
CA LEU A 482 1.40 -20.57 -12.43
C LEU A 482 0.16 -19.72 -12.72
N ALA A 483 0.33 -18.56 -13.33
CA ALA A 483 -0.76 -17.61 -13.52
C ALA A 483 -1.73 -18.05 -14.62
N ASP A 484 -3.02 -17.81 -14.36
CA ASP A 484 -4.10 -18.01 -15.32
C ASP A 484 -4.21 -16.84 -16.30
N VAL A 485 -4.79 -17.07 -17.48
CA VAL A 485 -5.26 -15.99 -18.33
C VAL A 485 -6.57 -15.46 -17.77
N ARG A 486 -6.63 -14.14 -17.53
CA ARG A 486 -7.79 -13.49 -16.92
C ARG A 486 -8.23 -12.28 -17.71
N VAL A 487 -9.52 -12.15 -17.92
CA VAL A 487 -10.15 -10.98 -18.53
C VAL A 487 -11.16 -10.40 -17.56
N LEU A 488 -10.98 -9.13 -17.19
CA LEU A 488 -11.92 -8.37 -16.38
C LEU A 488 -12.68 -7.37 -17.26
N LYS A 489 -14.01 -7.32 -17.11
CA LYS A 489 -14.89 -6.34 -17.75
C LYS A 489 -15.72 -5.65 -16.68
N GLU A 490 -15.79 -4.33 -16.77
CA GLU A 490 -16.50 -3.49 -15.80
C GLU A 490 -17.50 -2.59 -16.50
N LYS A 491 -18.58 -2.24 -15.79
CA LYS A 491 -19.58 -1.25 -16.26
C LYS A 491 -20.18 -0.50 -15.08
N ALA A 492 -20.19 0.83 -15.14
CA ALA A 492 -20.86 1.65 -14.15
C ALA A 492 -22.39 1.47 -14.24
N ILE A 493 -23.04 1.39 -13.09
CA ILE A 493 -24.50 1.23 -12.96
C ILE A 493 -25.11 2.47 -12.30
N GLU A 494 -24.61 2.88 -11.13
CA GLU A 494 -25.04 4.03 -10.35
C GLU A 494 -26.57 4.04 -10.12
N ALA A 495 -27.06 2.99 -9.46
CA ALA A 495 -28.46 2.83 -9.13
C ALA A 495 -28.67 2.15 -7.78
N VAL A 496 -29.83 2.40 -7.15
CA VAL A 496 -30.20 1.77 -5.89
C VAL A 496 -30.34 0.26 -6.07
N LEU A 497 -29.80 -0.52 -5.12
CA LEU A 497 -29.94 -1.97 -5.09
C LEU A 497 -31.34 -2.35 -4.59
N GLU A 498 -32.22 -2.73 -5.52
CA GLU A 498 -33.59 -3.17 -5.26
C GLU A 498 -34.01 -4.31 -6.21
N LEU A 499 -35.15 -4.95 -5.95
CA LEU A 499 -35.62 -6.07 -6.79
C LEU A 499 -35.78 -5.68 -8.26
N GLY A 500 -36.17 -4.44 -8.53
CA GLY A 500 -36.42 -3.95 -9.90
C GLY A 500 -35.19 -3.92 -10.80
N ILE A 501 -33.97 -3.73 -10.22
CA ILE A 501 -32.72 -3.65 -10.99
C ILE A 501 -32.15 -5.01 -11.37
N LEU A 502 -32.47 -6.09 -10.64
CA LEU A 502 -31.83 -7.41 -10.80
C LEU A 502 -31.91 -7.97 -12.22
N SER A 503 -33.06 -7.77 -12.90
CA SER A 503 -33.25 -8.22 -14.30
C SER A 503 -32.30 -7.48 -15.24
N ASN A 504 -32.10 -6.19 -15.03
CA ASN A 504 -31.20 -5.36 -15.83
C ASN A 504 -29.72 -5.75 -15.56
N LEU A 505 -29.36 -6.01 -14.30
CA LEU A 505 -28.00 -6.49 -13.94
C LEU A 505 -27.67 -7.80 -14.65
N LYS A 506 -28.62 -8.77 -14.72
CA LYS A 506 -28.40 -10.02 -15.47
C LYS A 506 -28.12 -9.80 -16.95
N VAL A 507 -28.82 -8.84 -17.58
CA VAL A 507 -28.53 -8.48 -18.97
C VAL A 507 -27.14 -7.92 -19.12
N VAL A 508 -26.75 -6.99 -18.23
CA VAL A 508 -25.40 -6.39 -18.24
C VAL A 508 -24.31 -7.44 -18.03
N PHE A 509 -24.48 -8.37 -17.08
CA PHE A 509 -23.53 -9.46 -16.87
C PHE A 509 -23.40 -10.35 -18.11
N THR A 510 -24.52 -10.68 -18.78
CA THR A 510 -24.52 -11.47 -20.01
C THR A 510 -23.75 -10.78 -21.14
N GLU A 511 -23.92 -9.46 -21.30
CA GLU A 511 -23.21 -8.65 -22.29
C GLU A 511 -21.70 -8.66 -22.03
N LEU A 512 -21.30 -8.34 -20.79
CA LEU A 512 -19.89 -8.30 -20.39
C LEU A 512 -19.21 -9.68 -20.49
N ALA A 513 -19.92 -10.74 -20.11
CA ALA A 513 -19.43 -12.11 -20.25
C ALA A 513 -19.21 -12.49 -21.73
N ALA A 514 -20.11 -12.08 -22.63
CA ALA A 514 -19.97 -12.32 -24.06
C ALA A 514 -18.75 -11.56 -24.64
N GLU A 515 -18.54 -10.32 -24.24
CA GLU A 515 -17.38 -9.52 -24.64
C GLU A 515 -16.07 -10.15 -24.13
N GLY A 516 -16.02 -10.56 -22.85
CA GLY A 516 -14.86 -11.21 -22.26
C GLY A 516 -14.54 -12.56 -22.89
N LYS A 517 -15.54 -13.41 -23.17
CA LYS A 517 -15.36 -14.66 -23.91
C LYS A 517 -14.79 -14.46 -25.31
N LYS A 518 -15.24 -13.42 -26.02
CA LYS A 518 -14.70 -13.09 -27.34
C LYS A 518 -13.21 -12.70 -27.26
N GLU A 519 -12.81 -12.04 -26.20
CA GLU A 519 -11.41 -11.67 -25.97
C GLU A 519 -10.57 -12.88 -25.61
N LEU A 520 -11.02 -13.73 -24.68
CA LEU A 520 -10.32 -14.98 -24.33
C LEU A 520 -10.16 -15.93 -25.52
N ASN A 521 -11.21 -16.10 -26.33
CA ASN A 521 -11.16 -16.95 -27.50
C ASN A 521 -10.15 -16.48 -28.58
N ARG A 522 -9.77 -15.19 -28.57
CA ARG A 522 -8.69 -14.69 -29.43
C ARG A 522 -7.32 -15.05 -28.88
N GLN A 523 -7.19 -15.15 -27.55
CA GLN A 523 -5.93 -15.45 -26.88
C GLN A 523 -5.62 -16.95 -26.86
N ASP A 524 -6.63 -17.79 -26.68
CA ASP A 524 -6.52 -19.25 -26.71
C ASP A 524 -7.73 -19.89 -27.43
N PRO A 525 -7.64 -20.06 -28.78
CA PRO A 525 -8.73 -20.60 -29.56
C PRO A 525 -8.83 -22.13 -29.40
N GLY A 526 -9.54 -22.63 -28.45
CA GLY A 526 -9.77 -24.07 -28.30
C GLY A 526 -9.99 -24.57 -26.89
N ASN A 527 -9.71 -23.75 -25.91
CA ASN A 527 -9.99 -24.05 -24.52
C ASN A 527 -11.41 -23.63 -24.15
N THR A 528 -12.22 -24.56 -23.64
CA THR A 528 -13.65 -24.36 -23.37
C THR A 528 -13.99 -24.22 -21.89
N GLU A 529 -13.02 -24.45 -21.01
CA GLU A 529 -13.25 -24.45 -19.56
C GLU A 529 -12.97 -23.06 -18.96
N ILE A 530 -13.91 -22.12 -19.22
CA ILE A 530 -13.84 -20.78 -18.70
C ILE A 530 -14.69 -20.68 -17.43
N GLN A 531 -14.09 -20.33 -16.32
CA GLN A 531 -14.81 -19.96 -15.10
C GLN A 531 -15.25 -18.50 -15.17
N LEU A 532 -16.49 -18.24 -14.71
CA LEU A 532 -17.12 -16.94 -14.72
C LEU A 532 -17.45 -16.51 -13.30
N TYR A 533 -17.00 -15.30 -12.93
CA TYR A 533 -17.33 -14.68 -11.67
C TYR A 533 -18.05 -13.36 -11.92
N GLU A 534 -19.23 -13.20 -11.32
CA GLU A 534 -20.07 -12.01 -11.43
C GLU A 534 -20.07 -11.29 -10.08
N LYS A 535 -19.64 -10.02 -10.04
CA LYS A 535 -19.49 -9.25 -8.82
C LYS A 535 -20.12 -7.87 -8.93
N LEU A 536 -20.64 -7.36 -7.80
CA LEU A 536 -21.14 -5.99 -7.66
C LEU A 536 -20.23 -5.21 -6.73
N HIS A 537 -20.10 -3.94 -7.06
CA HIS A 537 -19.47 -2.94 -6.21
C HIS A 537 -20.60 -2.17 -5.50
N LEU A 538 -20.79 -2.44 -4.22
CA LEU A 538 -21.85 -1.84 -3.41
C LEU A 538 -21.29 -0.83 -2.44
N ARG A 539 -21.98 0.28 -2.27
CA ARG A 539 -21.68 1.30 -1.27
C ARG A 539 -22.96 1.84 -0.66
N TYR A 540 -22.87 2.41 0.54
CA TYR A 540 -23.98 3.22 1.03
C TYR A 540 -24.15 4.50 0.21
N GLU A 541 -25.37 4.97 0.09
CA GLU A 541 -25.65 6.27 -0.53
C GLU A 541 -24.87 7.38 0.20
N GLY A 542 -24.20 8.25 -0.58
CA GLY A 542 -23.36 9.34 -0.06
C GLY A 542 -21.92 8.97 0.26
N THR A 543 -21.55 7.68 0.34
CA THR A 543 -20.15 7.25 0.53
C THR A 543 -19.48 6.91 -0.80
N ASP A 544 -18.15 6.85 -0.83
CA ASP A 544 -17.35 6.55 -2.01
C ASP A 544 -16.58 5.23 -1.92
N ALA A 545 -16.60 4.57 -0.76
CA ALA A 545 -15.92 3.31 -0.53
C ALA A 545 -16.84 2.14 -0.88
N ALA A 546 -16.73 1.62 -2.09
CA ALA A 546 -17.46 0.44 -2.50
C ALA A 546 -16.81 -0.84 -1.96
N LEU A 547 -17.64 -1.80 -1.54
CA LEU A 547 -17.25 -3.16 -1.20
C LEU A 547 -17.73 -4.11 -2.30
N VAL A 548 -16.89 -5.09 -2.62
CA VAL A 548 -17.18 -6.05 -3.69
C VAL A 548 -17.92 -7.26 -3.09
N VAL A 549 -19.10 -7.57 -3.64
CA VAL A 549 -19.90 -8.74 -3.26
C VAL A 549 -20.20 -9.61 -4.48
N ASN A 550 -20.41 -10.89 -4.27
CA ASN A 550 -20.80 -11.79 -5.34
C ASN A 550 -22.27 -11.53 -5.74
N PHE A 551 -22.57 -11.62 -7.05
CA PHE A 551 -23.93 -11.51 -7.52
C PHE A 551 -24.74 -12.72 -7.04
N ALA A 552 -25.87 -12.43 -6.36
CA ALA A 552 -26.77 -13.42 -5.79
C ALA A 552 -28.20 -12.86 -5.72
N ASP A 553 -29.07 -13.44 -4.90
CA ASP A 553 -30.35 -12.80 -4.58
C ASP A 553 -30.14 -11.55 -3.71
N LEU A 554 -31.17 -10.69 -3.68
CA LEU A 554 -31.08 -9.39 -3.02
C LEU A 554 -30.67 -9.50 -1.55
N ALA A 555 -31.28 -10.43 -0.81
CA ALA A 555 -31.00 -10.60 0.61
C ALA A 555 -29.58 -11.11 0.88
N ALA A 556 -29.10 -12.04 0.05
CA ALA A 556 -27.73 -12.54 0.16
C ALA A 556 -26.70 -11.44 -0.11
N MET A 557 -26.91 -10.59 -1.12
CA MET A 557 -26.02 -9.47 -1.42
C MET A 557 -26.02 -8.42 -0.31
N GLN A 558 -27.18 -8.08 0.25
CA GLN A 558 -27.31 -7.17 1.38
C GLN A 558 -26.58 -7.71 2.63
N ASN A 559 -26.73 -9.00 2.92
CA ASN A 559 -26.06 -9.65 4.04
C ASN A 559 -24.54 -9.69 3.86
N GLN A 560 -24.04 -10.09 2.68
CA GLN A 560 -22.60 -10.06 2.37
C GLN A 560 -22.02 -8.65 2.57
N PHE A 561 -22.70 -7.63 2.06
CA PHE A 561 -22.26 -6.26 2.24
C PHE A 561 -22.22 -5.86 3.70
N ALA A 562 -23.27 -6.17 4.47
CA ALA A 562 -23.36 -5.83 5.89
C ALA A 562 -22.26 -6.53 6.72
N GLU A 563 -21.97 -7.80 6.43
CA GLU A 563 -20.89 -8.55 7.07
C GLU A 563 -19.53 -7.92 6.76
N LEU A 564 -19.23 -7.66 5.47
CA LEU A 564 -17.98 -7.02 5.06
C LEU A 564 -17.82 -5.61 5.64
N HIS A 565 -18.91 -4.83 5.68
CA HIS A 565 -18.88 -3.48 6.23
C HIS A 565 -18.65 -3.48 7.75
N ARG A 566 -19.36 -4.37 8.48
CA ARG A 566 -19.15 -4.55 9.92
C ARG A 566 -17.74 -5.04 10.24
N GLN A 567 -17.22 -5.99 9.45
CA GLN A 567 -15.86 -6.50 9.63
C GLN A 567 -14.81 -5.41 9.42
N ARG A 568 -15.00 -4.59 8.37
CA ARG A 568 -14.02 -3.58 7.96
C ARG A 568 -14.08 -2.31 8.79
N TYR A 569 -15.29 -1.84 9.13
CA TYR A 569 -15.54 -0.53 9.73
C TYR A 569 -16.18 -0.58 11.12
N GLY A 570 -16.57 -1.75 11.59
CA GLY A 570 -17.13 -1.96 12.92
C GLY A 570 -18.64 -1.72 13.05
N PHE A 571 -19.32 -1.17 12.06
CA PHE A 571 -20.74 -0.83 12.10
C PHE A 571 -21.46 -1.11 10.76
N ILE A 572 -22.79 -1.01 10.79
CA ILE A 572 -23.67 -0.99 9.61
C ILE A 572 -24.61 0.19 9.71
N ALA A 573 -25.07 0.73 8.58
CA ALA A 573 -26.03 1.83 8.48
C ALA A 573 -27.32 1.30 7.82
N GLU A 574 -28.18 0.65 8.60
CA GLU A 574 -29.39 -0.03 8.12
C GLU A 574 -30.37 0.93 7.44
N GLU A 575 -30.35 2.21 7.84
CA GLU A 575 -31.22 3.26 7.30
C GLU A 575 -30.80 3.79 5.91
N LYS A 576 -29.57 3.49 5.46
CA LYS A 576 -29.06 4.00 4.20
C LYS A 576 -29.29 3.03 3.05
N PRO A 577 -29.77 3.51 1.89
CA PRO A 577 -29.85 2.70 0.68
C PRO A 577 -28.47 2.22 0.23
N LEU A 578 -28.43 1.02 -0.34
CA LEU A 578 -27.25 0.51 -1.03
C LEU A 578 -27.29 0.93 -2.50
N ILE A 579 -26.18 1.45 -2.99
CA ILE A 579 -25.97 1.82 -4.39
C ILE A 579 -25.11 0.77 -5.06
N VAL A 580 -25.55 0.27 -6.20
CA VAL A 580 -24.72 -0.50 -7.13
C VAL A 580 -23.90 0.52 -7.93
N GLU A 581 -22.65 0.76 -7.54
CA GLU A 581 -21.75 1.66 -8.26
C GLU A 581 -21.39 1.09 -9.63
N ALA A 582 -20.95 -0.16 -9.63
CA ALA A 582 -20.51 -0.85 -10.84
C ALA A 582 -20.72 -2.36 -10.72
N VAL A 583 -20.61 -3.04 -11.84
CA VAL A 583 -20.52 -4.49 -11.94
C VAL A 583 -19.21 -4.89 -12.58
N THR A 584 -18.66 -6.03 -12.16
CA THR A 584 -17.46 -6.63 -12.75
C THR A 584 -17.73 -8.07 -13.13
N VAL A 585 -17.29 -8.45 -14.32
CA VAL A 585 -17.24 -9.84 -14.78
C VAL A 585 -15.78 -10.24 -14.91
N GLU A 586 -15.38 -11.28 -14.20
CA GLU A 586 -14.06 -11.89 -14.32
C GLU A 586 -14.17 -13.25 -14.97
N LEU A 587 -13.48 -13.42 -16.11
CA LEU A 587 -13.37 -14.69 -16.81
C LEU A 587 -11.96 -15.23 -16.61
N VAL A 588 -11.87 -16.47 -16.18
CA VAL A 588 -10.61 -17.14 -15.85
C VAL A 588 -10.47 -18.39 -16.68
N LEU A 589 -9.36 -18.47 -17.39
CA LEU A 589 -8.92 -19.64 -18.11
C LEU A 589 -7.78 -20.28 -17.33
N HIS A 590 -8.06 -21.38 -16.65
CA HIS A 590 -7.07 -22.10 -15.88
C HIS A 590 -6.08 -22.82 -16.78
N HIS A 591 -4.82 -22.74 -16.43
CA HIS A 591 -3.78 -23.59 -16.98
C HIS A 591 -3.39 -24.64 -15.96
N ASP A 592 -3.08 -25.87 -16.43
CA ASP A 592 -2.57 -26.92 -15.56
C ASP A 592 -1.26 -26.46 -14.91
N ALA A 593 -1.31 -26.27 -13.61
CA ALA A 593 -0.11 -25.97 -12.84
C ALA A 593 0.86 -27.18 -12.94
N PRO A 594 2.16 -26.97 -13.10
CA PRO A 594 3.12 -28.04 -13.05
C PRO A 594 3.01 -28.71 -11.68
N PHE A 595 2.65 -30.00 -11.67
CA PHE A 595 2.58 -30.76 -10.42
C PHE A 595 3.96 -30.82 -9.78
N ALA A 596 4.03 -30.39 -8.51
CA ALA A 596 5.23 -30.61 -7.72
C ALA A 596 5.46 -32.12 -7.62
N SER A 597 6.63 -32.59 -8.07
CA SER A 597 6.98 -33.98 -7.98
C SER A 597 7.07 -34.38 -6.51
N VAL A 598 6.28 -35.37 -6.10
CA VAL A 598 6.40 -35.94 -4.76
C VAL A 598 7.70 -36.74 -4.68
N ILE A 599 8.59 -36.33 -3.83
CA ILE A 599 9.88 -36.98 -3.59
C ILE A 599 9.76 -37.82 -2.31
N SER A 600 10.09 -39.09 -2.43
CA SER A 600 10.13 -39.96 -1.26
C SER A 600 11.47 -39.84 -0.55
N ARG A 601 11.47 -40.01 0.76
CA ARG A 601 12.70 -40.09 1.56
C ARG A 601 13.54 -41.29 1.08
N ILE A 602 14.84 -41.09 0.91
CA ILE A 602 15.78 -42.10 0.39
C ILE A 602 16.30 -43.01 1.51
N ASN A 603 16.50 -42.43 2.71
CA ASN A 603 17.00 -43.15 3.87
C ASN A 603 16.52 -42.50 5.18
N ASP A 604 16.63 -43.20 6.31
CA ASP A 604 16.20 -42.73 7.64
C ASP A 604 17.29 -41.97 8.42
N ASN A 605 18.37 -41.57 7.78
CA ASN A 605 19.43 -40.84 8.44
C ASN A 605 18.95 -39.46 8.83
N LEU A 606 19.36 -38.98 10.01
CA LEU A 606 19.12 -37.60 10.43
C LEU A 606 19.92 -36.61 9.57
N PRO A 607 19.41 -35.39 9.36
CA PRO A 607 20.14 -34.40 8.59
C PRO A 607 21.46 -34.07 9.27
N ILE A 608 22.54 -33.99 8.47
CA ILE A 608 23.89 -33.70 8.94
C ILE A 608 24.19 -32.23 8.62
N ALA A 609 24.61 -31.47 9.62
CA ALA A 609 25.05 -30.10 9.42
C ALA A 609 26.37 -30.04 8.65
N ASP A 610 26.47 -29.15 7.67
CA ASP A 610 27.72 -28.90 6.94
C ASP A 610 28.82 -28.32 7.87
N THR A 611 28.42 -27.48 8.82
CA THR A 611 29.28 -26.87 9.83
C THR A 611 28.44 -26.30 10.98
N THR A 612 29.14 -25.87 12.05
CA THR A 612 28.54 -25.12 13.15
C THR A 612 29.18 -23.73 13.24
N VAL A 613 28.39 -22.69 13.39
CA VAL A 613 28.81 -21.29 13.47
C VAL A 613 28.25 -20.63 14.73
N GLN A 614 28.80 -19.46 15.09
CA GLN A 614 28.27 -18.64 16.16
C GLN A 614 27.18 -17.70 15.58
N MET A 615 25.98 -17.68 16.18
CA MET A 615 24.91 -16.77 15.87
C MET A 615 24.37 -16.12 17.13
N PHE A 616 24.29 -14.79 17.14
CA PHE A 616 23.72 -14.03 18.26
C PHE A 616 22.22 -13.83 18.01
N THR A 617 21.40 -14.41 18.87
CA THR A 617 19.95 -14.25 18.87
C THR A 617 19.37 -14.49 20.26
N ALA A 618 18.17 -13.96 20.54
CA ALA A 618 17.57 -14.02 21.88
C ALA A 618 18.55 -13.61 23.01
N GLY A 619 19.32 -12.53 22.78
CA GLY A 619 20.22 -11.91 23.75
C GLY A 619 21.52 -12.65 24.04
N LYS A 620 21.83 -13.75 23.34
CA LYS A 620 23.07 -14.52 23.59
C LYS A 620 23.60 -15.16 22.32
N TRP A 621 24.87 -15.60 22.39
CA TRP A 621 25.53 -16.40 21.37
C TRP A 621 25.11 -17.87 21.46
N TRP A 622 24.87 -18.48 20.30
CA TRP A 622 24.52 -19.89 20.15
C TRP A 622 25.45 -20.60 19.18
N ASP A 623 25.80 -21.83 19.50
CA ASP A 623 26.38 -22.78 18.54
C ASP A 623 25.28 -23.19 17.59
N THR A 624 25.33 -22.74 16.34
CA THR A 624 24.25 -22.83 15.38
C THR A 624 24.65 -23.71 14.19
N PRO A 625 24.00 -24.85 13.96
CA PRO A 625 24.27 -25.71 12.82
C PRO A 625 23.82 -25.04 11.51
N VAL A 626 24.60 -25.21 10.46
CA VAL A 626 24.33 -24.74 9.10
C VAL A 626 24.07 -25.94 8.21
N TYR A 627 22.97 -25.90 7.48
CA TYR A 627 22.56 -26.93 6.54
C TYR A 627 22.45 -26.35 5.14
N ARG A 628 22.81 -27.13 4.10
CA ARG A 628 22.46 -26.83 2.72
C ARG A 628 21.10 -27.47 2.40
N ARG A 629 20.16 -26.69 1.89
CA ARG A 629 18.82 -27.20 1.55
C ARG A 629 18.87 -28.38 0.61
N GLU A 630 19.78 -28.37 -0.35
CA GLU A 630 20.00 -29.42 -1.34
C GLU A 630 20.40 -30.79 -0.74
N ASN A 631 20.91 -30.78 0.49
CA ASN A 631 21.31 -31.98 1.22
C ASN A 631 20.19 -32.53 2.12
N LEU A 632 19.10 -31.80 2.29
CA LEU A 632 17.96 -32.22 3.10
C LEU A 632 17.01 -33.15 2.35
N GLN A 633 16.36 -34.03 3.09
CA GLN A 633 15.39 -34.99 2.55
C GLN A 633 13.99 -34.72 3.11
N PRO A 634 12.92 -35.10 2.36
CA PRO A 634 11.55 -35.01 2.87
C PRO A 634 11.39 -35.65 4.24
N GLY A 635 10.74 -34.90 5.17
CA GLY A 635 10.57 -35.32 6.56
C GLY A 635 11.73 -34.96 7.48
N ASP A 636 12.81 -34.34 6.98
CA ASP A 636 13.84 -33.79 7.86
C ASP A 636 13.27 -32.65 8.68
N CYS A 637 13.46 -32.75 10.01
CA CYS A 637 13.02 -31.75 10.96
C CYS A 637 14.24 -31.15 11.69
N ILE A 638 14.41 -29.84 11.55
CA ILE A 638 15.54 -29.08 12.11
C ILE A 638 15.01 -28.13 13.17
N SER A 639 15.45 -28.30 14.40
CA SER A 639 15.11 -27.36 15.49
C SER A 639 16.04 -26.17 15.48
N GLY A 640 15.48 -24.98 15.78
CA GLY A 640 16.25 -23.77 15.95
C GLY A 640 17.03 -23.74 17.31
N PRO A 641 18.10 -22.94 17.42
CA PRO A 641 18.60 -22.09 16.35
C PRO A 641 19.35 -22.87 15.25
N ALA A 642 19.07 -22.56 13.98
CA ALA A 642 19.72 -23.19 12.83
C ALA A 642 19.73 -22.25 11.62
N ILE A 643 20.63 -22.47 10.68
CA ILE A 643 20.74 -21.76 9.40
C ILE A 643 20.56 -22.76 8.27
N ILE A 644 19.63 -22.49 7.35
CA ILE A 644 19.46 -23.26 6.11
C ILE A 644 19.84 -22.35 4.94
N VAL A 645 20.91 -22.69 4.24
CA VAL A 645 21.41 -21.94 3.08
C VAL A 645 20.89 -22.53 1.78
N GLU A 646 20.61 -21.64 0.84
CA GLU A 646 20.13 -21.97 -0.51
C GLU A 646 20.97 -21.20 -1.54
N ALA A 647 20.87 -21.59 -2.81
CA ALA A 647 21.56 -20.89 -3.89
C ALA A 647 21.15 -19.40 -4.01
N THR A 648 19.93 -19.06 -3.63
CA THR A 648 19.34 -17.72 -3.79
C THR A 648 18.97 -17.05 -2.48
N GLY A 649 19.20 -17.66 -1.31
CA GLY A 649 18.77 -17.11 -0.02
C GLY A 649 19.35 -17.84 1.18
N THR A 650 19.04 -17.29 2.35
CA THR A 650 19.40 -17.86 3.66
C THR A 650 18.17 -17.80 4.56
N ASN A 651 17.81 -18.94 5.14
CA ASN A 651 16.67 -19.06 6.06
C ASN A 651 17.18 -19.28 7.49
N ILE A 652 16.76 -18.43 8.39
CA ILE A 652 17.09 -18.47 9.81
C ILE A 652 15.96 -19.12 10.57
N ILE A 653 16.27 -20.19 11.27
CA ILE A 653 15.36 -20.84 12.21
C ILE A 653 15.70 -20.31 13.59
N GLU A 654 14.86 -19.50 14.15
CA GLU A 654 15.04 -18.89 15.46
C GLU A 654 14.85 -19.92 16.59
N PRO A 655 15.40 -19.69 17.80
CA PRO A 655 15.04 -20.49 18.97
C PRO A 655 13.51 -20.61 19.11
N HIS A 656 13.01 -21.77 19.56
CA HIS A 656 11.57 -22.11 19.65
C HIS A 656 10.84 -22.32 18.31
N TRP A 657 11.53 -22.23 17.19
CA TRP A 657 11.04 -22.63 15.88
C TRP A 657 11.63 -23.97 15.44
N LYS A 658 10.93 -24.67 14.61
CA LYS A 658 11.44 -25.83 13.86
C LYS A 658 11.08 -25.69 12.39
N ALA A 659 11.94 -26.22 11.53
CA ALA A 659 11.70 -26.30 10.10
C ALA A 659 11.52 -27.77 9.70
N GLU A 660 10.55 -28.07 8.86
CA GLU A 660 10.30 -29.36 8.27
C GLU A 660 10.34 -29.26 6.75
N LEU A 661 11.10 -30.16 6.09
CA LEU A 661 11.09 -30.28 4.64
C LEU A 661 9.98 -31.24 4.22
N THR A 662 9.00 -30.75 3.45
CA THR A 662 7.86 -31.53 2.99
C THR A 662 8.24 -32.47 1.82
N ASN A 663 7.36 -33.43 1.48
CA ASN A 663 7.54 -34.34 0.35
C ASN A 663 7.48 -33.63 -1.04
N ILE A 664 7.07 -32.38 -1.09
CA ILE A 664 7.11 -31.51 -2.27
C ILE A 664 8.20 -30.42 -2.14
N GLN A 665 9.19 -30.66 -1.28
CA GLN A 665 10.39 -29.86 -1.09
C GLN A 665 10.13 -28.45 -0.50
N ASN A 666 8.98 -28.15 0.08
CA ASN A 666 8.75 -26.89 0.78
C ASN A 666 9.33 -26.95 2.20
N LEU A 667 9.90 -25.83 2.67
CA LEU A 667 10.22 -25.63 4.08
C LEU A 667 8.98 -25.04 4.77
N VAL A 668 8.49 -25.73 5.78
CA VAL A 668 7.42 -25.25 6.67
C VAL A 668 8.02 -25.06 8.05
N LEU A 669 8.05 -23.82 8.51
CA LEU A 669 8.52 -23.48 9.84
C LEU A 669 7.33 -23.35 10.78
N SER A 670 7.46 -23.90 11.99
CA SER A 670 6.41 -23.84 13.01
C SER A 670 6.97 -23.63 14.41
N VAL A 671 6.19 -22.98 15.27
CA VAL A 671 6.55 -22.70 16.67
C VAL A 671 6.45 -24.00 17.48
N VAL A 672 7.47 -24.33 18.27
CA VAL A 672 7.53 -25.54 19.09
C VAL A 672 6.89 -25.35 20.46
N SER A 673 6.89 -24.14 21.03
CA SER A 673 6.24 -23.81 22.30
C SER A 673 5.68 -22.39 22.31
N SER A 674 4.50 -22.23 22.90
CA SER A 674 3.80 -20.96 23.04
C SER A 674 4.28 -20.12 24.24
N GLN A 675 5.47 -20.35 24.77
CA GLN A 675 6.02 -19.57 25.88
C GLN A 675 6.91 -18.43 25.33
N LEU A 676 6.31 -17.46 24.66
CA LEU A 676 6.79 -16.10 24.73
C LEU A 676 6.16 -15.44 25.95
N SER A 677 6.63 -15.82 27.15
CA SER A 677 6.44 -14.95 28.31
C SER A 677 7.44 -13.80 28.13
N VAL A 678 6.95 -12.64 27.75
CA VAL A 678 7.60 -11.38 28.13
C VAL A 678 7.71 -11.47 29.65
N GLU A 679 8.91 -11.57 30.19
CA GLU A 679 9.12 -11.40 31.63
C GLU A 679 8.61 -10.00 31.95
N ASN A 680 7.41 -9.94 32.52
CA ASN A 680 6.89 -8.75 33.18
C ASN A 680 7.79 -8.47 34.39
N THR A 681 8.90 -7.80 34.14
CA THR A 681 9.64 -7.17 35.22
C THR A 681 8.82 -5.96 35.67
N ASN A 682 8.20 -6.09 36.83
CA ASN A 682 7.52 -4.98 37.57
C ASN A 682 8.56 -3.93 38.05
N GLU A 683 9.57 -3.64 37.26
CA GLU A 683 10.52 -2.57 37.53
C GLU A 683 9.99 -1.29 36.87
N LYS A 684 9.92 -0.24 37.66
CA LYS A 684 9.52 1.09 37.18
C LYS A 684 10.50 1.52 36.09
N ILE A 685 10.01 1.73 34.89
CA ILE A 685 10.82 2.14 33.74
C ILE A 685 11.21 3.61 33.94
N GLU A 686 12.41 3.84 34.45
CA GLU A 686 12.89 5.21 34.73
C GLU A 686 13.54 5.88 33.52
N ASN A 687 14.06 5.10 32.59
CA ASN A 687 14.76 5.63 31.40
C ASN A 687 14.24 4.94 30.13
N PRO A 688 14.09 5.69 29.00
CA PRO A 688 13.67 5.12 27.75
C PRO A 688 14.76 4.22 27.14
N ASP A 689 14.38 3.04 26.68
CA ASP A 689 15.18 2.26 25.75
C ASP A 689 15.06 2.85 24.34
N ALA A 690 16.17 3.10 23.66
CA ALA A 690 16.20 3.79 22.38
C ALA A 690 15.50 3.00 21.25
N VAL A 691 15.49 1.65 21.33
CA VAL A 691 14.80 0.78 20.40
C VAL A 691 13.30 0.82 20.65
N MET A 692 12.89 0.64 21.91
CA MET A 692 11.48 0.68 22.32
C MET A 692 10.87 2.07 22.08
N LEU A 693 11.62 3.15 22.26
CA LEU A 693 11.16 4.50 21.98
C LEU A 693 10.76 4.68 20.51
N GLU A 694 11.53 4.14 19.57
CA GLU A 694 11.17 4.16 18.15
C GLU A 694 9.97 3.25 17.85
N ILE A 695 9.92 2.06 18.47
CA ILE A 695 8.79 1.12 18.31
C ILE A 695 7.49 1.77 18.78
N PHE A 696 7.44 2.34 19.99
CA PHE A 696 6.25 2.99 20.52
C PHE A 696 5.83 4.22 19.71
N ASN A 697 6.80 5.03 19.27
CA ASN A 697 6.53 6.15 18.37
C ASN A 697 5.86 5.68 17.07
N ASN A 698 6.35 4.60 16.46
CA ASN A 698 5.75 4.04 15.25
C ASN A 698 4.38 3.42 15.50
N LEU A 699 4.18 2.72 16.63
CA LEU A 699 2.89 2.12 16.98
C LEU A 699 1.81 3.18 17.23
N PHE A 700 2.09 4.22 18.03
CA PHE A 700 1.13 5.30 18.27
C PHE A 700 0.77 6.02 16.97
N ARG A 701 1.75 6.30 16.13
CA ARG A 701 1.52 6.92 14.83
C ARG A 701 0.67 6.03 13.91
N ALA A 702 0.95 4.74 13.85
CA ALA A 702 0.20 3.78 13.05
C ALA A 702 -1.28 3.69 13.46
N ILE A 703 -1.58 3.75 14.76
CA ILE A 703 -2.95 3.78 15.27
C ILE A 703 -3.66 5.05 14.78
N ALA A 704 -3.04 6.23 14.91
CA ALA A 704 -3.64 7.48 14.44
C ALA A 704 -3.86 7.47 12.90
N GLU A 705 -2.96 6.88 12.11
CA GLU A 705 -3.12 6.70 10.67
C GLU A 705 -4.31 5.78 10.33
N GLN A 706 -4.49 4.69 11.08
CA GLN A 706 -5.62 3.76 10.88
C GLN A 706 -6.96 4.42 11.22
N MET A 707 -7.02 5.22 12.29
CA MET A 707 -8.19 6.05 12.61
C MET A 707 -8.54 6.95 11.42
N GLY A 708 -7.55 7.62 10.82
CA GLY A 708 -7.76 8.49 9.66
C GLY A 708 -8.28 7.77 8.44
N ILE A 709 -7.78 6.57 8.13
CA ILE A 709 -8.26 5.74 7.01
C ILE A 709 -9.73 5.33 7.24
N THR A 710 -10.08 4.97 8.46
CA THR A 710 -11.48 4.63 8.80
C THR A 710 -12.37 5.85 8.62
N LEU A 711 -11.97 7.02 9.10
CA LEU A 711 -12.71 8.26 8.94
C LEU A 711 -12.93 8.60 7.47
N GLN A 712 -11.87 8.56 6.66
CA GLN A 712 -11.94 8.82 5.21
C GLN A 712 -12.96 7.90 4.51
N ASN A 713 -12.91 6.61 4.79
CA ASN A 713 -13.70 5.60 4.09
C ASN A 713 -15.19 5.57 4.51
N THR A 714 -15.52 6.09 5.67
CA THR A 714 -16.88 6.05 6.24
C THR A 714 -17.60 7.39 6.21
N SER A 715 -16.89 8.48 5.93
CA SER A 715 -17.45 9.83 5.86
C SER A 715 -18.27 10.07 4.60
N SER A 716 -19.22 11.00 4.71
CA SER A 716 -20.11 11.43 3.63
C SER A 716 -19.68 12.74 2.97
N SER A 717 -19.05 13.66 3.72
CA SER A 717 -18.64 14.95 3.16
C SER A 717 -17.39 14.86 2.29
N VAL A 718 -17.37 15.63 1.20
CA VAL A 718 -16.23 15.74 0.27
C VAL A 718 -14.97 16.26 0.97
N ASN A 719 -15.13 17.15 1.94
CA ASN A 719 -14.01 17.72 2.69
C ASN A 719 -13.23 16.62 3.43
N ILE A 720 -13.90 15.69 4.07
CA ILE A 720 -13.25 14.60 4.81
C ILE A 720 -12.76 13.51 3.84
N LYS A 721 -13.65 12.99 2.97
CA LYS A 721 -13.34 11.79 2.17
C LYS A 721 -12.41 12.02 0.97
N GLU A 722 -12.43 13.22 0.34
CA GLU A 722 -11.63 13.53 -0.85
C GLU A 722 -10.49 14.50 -0.56
N ARG A 723 -10.78 15.62 0.12
CA ARG A 723 -9.76 16.63 0.47
C ARG A 723 -8.86 16.19 1.62
N LEU A 724 -9.26 15.17 2.38
CA LEU A 724 -8.58 14.69 3.59
C LEU A 724 -8.44 15.79 4.65
N ASP A 725 -9.47 16.65 4.76
CA ASP A 725 -9.48 17.77 5.69
C ASP A 725 -9.96 17.30 7.07
N PHE A 726 -9.11 16.52 7.70
CA PHE A 726 -9.31 15.96 9.04
C PHE A 726 -7.99 15.65 9.73
N SER A 727 -8.05 15.37 11.03
CA SER A 727 -6.92 14.91 11.82
C SER A 727 -7.37 13.89 12.86
N CYS A 728 -6.52 12.87 13.10
CA CYS A 728 -6.71 11.89 14.16
C CYS A 728 -5.48 11.87 15.06
N ALA A 729 -5.68 11.77 16.36
CA ALA A 729 -4.59 11.85 17.32
C ALA A 729 -4.89 11.07 18.63
N ILE A 730 -3.81 10.75 19.34
CA ILE A 730 -3.78 10.05 20.63
C ILE A 730 -3.25 10.99 21.69
N PHE A 731 -3.85 10.96 22.85
CA PHE A 731 -3.51 11.82 23.99
C PHE A 731 -3.37 11.00 25.27
N ASP A 732 -2.52 11.47 26.15
CA ASP A 732 -2.38 10.90 27.49
C ASP A 732 -3.58 11.23 28.40
N ASN A 733 -3.51 10.79 29.65
CA ASN A 733 -4.57 11.03 30.65
C ASN A 733 -4.72 12.49 31.10
N HIS A 734 -3.78 13.37 30.72
CA HIS A 734 -3.81 14.81 30.93
C HIS A 734 -4.31 15.59 29.71
N GLY A 735 -4.64 14.91 28.62
CA GLY A 735 -5.04 15.52 27.36
C GLY A 735 -3.89 16.13 26.56
N GLN A 736 -2.67 15.73 26.84
CA GLN A 736 -1.50 16.15 26.06
C GLN A 736 -1.28 15.23 24.87
N LEU A 737 -0.90 15.81 23.74
CA LEU A 737 -0.66 15.06 22.50
C LEU A 737 0.51 14.10 22.66
N VAL A 738 0.27 12.83 22.33
CA VAL A 738 1.29 11.78 22.26
C VAL A 738 1.71 11.54 20.82
N ALA A 739 0.73 11.32 19.94
CA ALA A 739 0.97 11.07 18.53
C ALA A 739 -0.23 11.51 17.68
N ASN A 740 0.07 11.91 16.47
CA ASN A 740 -0.91 12.18 15.42
C ASN A 740 -0.45 11.57 14.11
N ALA A 741 -1.38 11.30 13.22
CA ALA A 741 -1.05 10.99 11.83
C ALA A 741 -0.59 12.26 11.07
N PRO A 742 0.04 12.13 9.89
CA PRO A 742 0.44 13.26 9.06
C PRO A 742 -0.79 13.89 8.40
N HIS A 743 -1.60 14.58 9.19
CA HIS A 743 -2.85 15.24 8.81
C HIS A 743 -2.69 16.78 8.85
N ILE A 744 -3.79 17.51 8.94
CA ILE A 744 -3.82 18.96 8.80
C ILE A 744 -3.00 19.66 9.90
N PRO A 745 -1.96 20.45 9.55
CA PRO A 745 -1.05 21.02 10.54
C PRO A 745 -1.71 21.98 11.54
N VAL A 746 -2.71 22.78 11.13
CA VAL A 746 -3.40 23.71 12.02
C VAL A 746 -4.14 23.02 13.15
N HIS A 747 -4.54 21.77 12.99
CA HIS A 747 -5.21 21.00 14.01
C HIS A 747 -4.25 20.56 15.15
N LEU A 748 -2.97 20.35 14.82
CA LEU A 748 -1.97 19.76 15.73
C LEU A 748 -1.81 20.53 17.04
N GLY A 749 -1.73 21.85 16.97
CA GLY A 749 -1.53 22.70 18.14
C GLY A 749 -2.78 22.92 18.99
N SER A 750 -3.97 22.71 18.43
CA SER A 750 -5.22 23.07 19.09
C SER A 750 -6.02 21.90 19.65
N MET A 751 -5.79 20.66 19.18
CA MET A 751 -6.55 19.51 19.65
C MET A 751 -6.30 19.19 21.13
N SER A 752 -5.08 19.37 21.64
CA SER A 752 -4.79 19.24 23.08
C SER A 752 -5.62 20.19 23.92
N GLU A 753 -5.76 21.42 23.48
CA GLU A 753 -6.59 22.43 24.19
C GLU A 753 -8.06 22.01 24.24
N SER A 754 -8.59 21.42 23.15
CA SER A 754 -9.97 20.90 23.14
C SER A 754 -10.17 19.81 24.19
N ILE A 755 -9.23 18.89 24.36
CA ILE A 755 -9.32 17.81 25.33
C ILE A 755 -9.13 18.34 26.75
N GLN A 756 -8.20 19.26 26.98
CA GLN A 756 -8.00 19.88 28.29
C GLN A 756 -9.22 20.72 28.69
N ALA A 757 -9.87 21.42 27.75
CA ALA A 757 -11.13 22.10 27.98
C ALA A 757 -12.23 21.11 28.41
N LEU A 758 -12.36 19.97 27.74
CA LEU A 758 -13.28 18.90 28.13
C LEU A 758 -13.00 18.40 29.55
N ILE A 759 -11.75 18.06 29.87
CA ILE A 759 -11.32 17.57 31.19
C ILE A 759 -11.66 18.61 32.25
N SER A 760 -11.38 19.90 32.02
CA SER A 760 -11.63 20.97 32.97
C SER A 760 -13.12 21.22 33.20
N THR A 761 -13.96 21.08 32.15
CA THR A 761 -15.41 21.30 32.21
C THR A 761 -16.11 20.16 32.92
N HIS A 762 -15.82 18.92 32.57
CA HIS A 762 -16.50 17.74 33.10
C HIS A 762 -15.82 17.14 34.34
N LYS A 763 -14.54 17.43 34.57
CA LYS A 763 -13.73 16.91 35.69
C LYS A 763 -13.91 15.38 35.86
N ASN A 764 -14.50 14.95 37.01
CA ASN A 764 -14.70 13.55 37.37
C ASN A 764 -16.06 12.99 36.88
N ASN A 765 -16.82 13.73 36.06
CA ASN A 765 -18.18 13.33 35.66
C ASN A 765 -18.19 12.55 34.31
N ILE A 766 -17.03 12.35 33.69
CA ILE A 766 -16.94 11.56 32.47
C ILE A 766 -17.11 10.08 32.82
N GLN A 767 -18.00 9.39 32.10
CA GLN A 767 -18.30 7.98 32.34
C GLN A 767 -17.79 7.08 31.20
N PRO A 768 -17.53 5.79 31.45
CA PRO A 768 -17.27 4.84 30.40
C PRO A 768 -18.38 4.81 29.34
N GLY A 769 -18.00 4.91 28.06
CA GLY A 769 -18.94 4.95 26.94
C GLY A 769 -19.42 6.34 26.55
N ASP A 770 -18.95 7.40 27.22
CA ASP A 770 -19.22 8.77 26.81
C ASP A 770 -18.34 9.18 25.61
N VAL A 771 -18.92 9.96 24.70
CA VAL A 771 -18.21 10.63 23.60
C VAL A 771 -18.69 12.09 23.52
N PHE A 772 -17.77 13.00 23.27
CA PHE A 772 -18.05 14.44 23.24
C PHE A 772 -17.71 15.05 21.87
N ALA A 773 -18.44 16.08 21.48
CA ALA A 773 -18.18 16.88 20.29
C ALA A 773 -17.93 18.35 20.66
N ALA A 774 -16.91 18.95 20.07
CA ALA A 774 -16.54 20.34 20.32
C ALA A 774 -16.04 21.03 19.05
N ASN A 775 -16.46 22.28 18.83
CA ASN A 775 -15.93 23.15 17.78
C ASN A 775 -15.68 24.57 18.28
N ASN A 776 -15.83 24.84 19.57
CA ASN A 776 -15.68 26.18 20.14
C ASN A 776 -14.25 26.72 19.97
N PRO A 777 -14.01 27.80 19.21
CA PRO A 777 -12.67 28.37 19.00
C PRO A 777 -11.98 28.84 20.29
N TYR A 778 -12.74 29.16 21.32
CA TYR A 778 -12.20 29.58 22.62
C TYR A 778 -11.81 28.41 23.53
N ASN A 779 -12.21 27.19 23.14
CA ASN A 779 -11.96 25.94 23.88
C ASN A 779 -11.19 24.95 23.00
N GLY A 780 -10.18 25.42 22.28
CA GLY A 780 -9.30 24.61 21.42
C GLY A 780 -9.84 24.27 20.04
N GLY A 781 -11.00 24.81 19.65
CA GLY A 781 -11.48 24.76 18.26
C GLY A 781 -10.64 25.66 17.34
N THR A 782 -10.71 25.43 16.03
CA THR A 782 -10.07 26.28 15.02
C THR A 782 -11.09 27.23 14.39
N HIS A 783 -12.13 26.70 13.79
CA HIS A 783 -13.32 27.37 13.29
C HIS A 783 -14.50 26.40 13.33
N LEU A 784 -15.75 26.92 13.25
CA LEU A 784 -16.92 26.11 13.56
C LEU A 784 -17.11 24.85 12.70
N PRO A 785 -16.78 24.81 11.40
CA PRO A 785 -16.85 23.59 10.61
C PRO A 785 -15.93 22.47 11.07
N ASP A 786 -14.83 22.79 11.78
CA ASP A 786 -13.90 21.79 12.32
C ASP A 786 -14.43 21.19 13.61
N ILE A 787 -15.20 20.12 13.51
CA ILE A 787 -15.77 19.43 14.67
C ILE A 787 -14.80 18.38 15.19
N THR A 788 -14.42 18.48 16.46
CA THR A 788 -13.59 17.50 17.18
C THR A 788 -14.49 16.54 17.95
N VAL A 789 -14.39 15.26 17.66
CA VAL A 789 -15.01 14.19 18.42
C VAL A 789 -13.96 13.58 19.33
N ILE A 790 -14.24 13.52 20.64
CA ILE A 790 -13.31 13.08 21.70
C ILE A 790 -13.89 11.86 22.40
N THR A 791 -13.12 10.78 22.46
CA THR A 791 -13.48 9.54 23.15
C THR A 791 -12.52 9.26 24.30
N PRO A 792 -12.95 9.35 25.56
CA PRO A 792 -12.17 8.95 26.73
C PRO A 792 -12.04 7.42 26.81
N ILE A 793 -10.88 6.92 27.20
CA ILE A 793 -10.57 5.49 27.32
C ILE A 793 -10.45 5.10 28.79
N PHE A 794 -11.18 4.08 29.21
CA PHE A 794 -11.18 3.55 30.57
C PHE A 794 -10.66 2.12 30.62
N LEU A 795 -9.93 1.79 31.70
CA LEU A 795 -9.50 0.42 32.00
C LEU A 795 -9.44 0.23 33.52
N ASN A 796 -10.43 -0.44 34.11
CA ASN A 796 -10.45 -0.74 35.54
C ASN A 796 -10.20 0.48 36.49
N SER A 797 -10.39 1.68 36.00
CA SER A 797 -10.18 2.96 36.67
C SER A 797 -11.43 3.81 36.56
N PRO A 798 -11.80 4.59 37.61
CA PRO A 798 -12.90 5.55 37.52
C PRO A 798 -12.56 6.78 36.67
N LEU A 799 -11.30 6.96 36.28
CA LEU A 799 -10.83 8.07 35.46
C LEU A 799 -10.29 7.53 34.13
N PRO A 800 -10.44 8.30 33.06
CA PRO A 800 -9.83 7.94 31.77
C PRO A 800 -8.32 7.75 31.87
N ILE A 801 -7.81 6.71 31.24
CA ILE A 801 -6.36 6.44 31.14
C ILE A 801 -5.71 7.10 29.94
N PHE A 802 -6.47 7.31 28.85
CA PHE A 802 -6.07 7.96 27.60
C PHE A 802 -7.28 8.64 26.97
N TYR A 803 -7.02 9.44 25.92
CA TYR A 803 -8.03 9.97 25.02
C TYR A 803 -7.61 9.74 23.58
N VAL A 804 -8.59 9.49 22.72
CA VAL A 804 -8.43 9.58 21.27
C VAL A 804 -9.38 10.62 20.73
N ALA A 805 -8.96 11.32 19.68
CA ALA A 805 -9.81 12.31 19.05
C ALA A 805 -9.62 12.32 17.53
N SER A 806 -10.72 12.63 16.85
CA SER A 806 -10.75 12.95 15.43
C SER A 806 -11.37 14.33 15.24
N ARG A 807 -10.75 15.17 14.42
CA ARG A 807 -11.28 16.48 13.98
C ARG A 807 -11.54 16.42 12.50
N GLY A 808 -12.75 16.70 12.06
CA GLY A 808 -13.15 16.72 10.66
C GLY A 808 -13.79 18.04 10.24
N HIS A 809 -13.44 18.54 9.05
CA HIS A 809 -14.07 19.71 8.47
C HIS A 809 -15.40 19.33 7.83
N HIS A 810 -16.51 19.62 8.52
CA HIS A 810 -17.85 19.38 8.01
C HIS A 810 -18.19 20.33 6.86
N ALA A 811 -18.99 19.87 5.90
CA ALA A 811 -19.32 20.64 4.71
C ALA A 811 -20.15 21.89 5.02
N ASP A 812 -20.99 21.82 6.06
CA ASP A 812 -21.83 22.93 6.51
C ASP A 812 -22.24 22.69 7.98
N ILE A 813 -22.18 23.71 8.80
CA ILE A 813 -22.61 23.70 10.20
C ILE A 813 -23.57 24.84 10.50
N GLY A 814 -24.30 25.36 9.50
CA GLY A 814 -25.19 26.50 9.61
C GLY A 814 -24.50 27.83 9.31
N GLY A 815 -25.00 28.92 9.88
CA GLY A 815 -24.51 30.26 9.62
C GLY A 815 -25.13 30.94 8.42
N ILE A 816 -24.78 32.23 8.20
CA ILE A 816 -25.40 33.07 7.15
C ILE A 816 -25.02 32.66 5.72
N THR A 817 -23.88 31.96 5.54
CA THR A 817 -23.46 31.48 4.21
C THR A 817 -23.30 29.98 4.18
N PRO A 818 -23.59 29.32 3.04
CA PRO A 818 -23.25 27.91 2.85
C PRO A 818 -21.74 27.66 3.05
N GLY A 819 -21.41 26.52 3.68
CA GLY A 819 -20.04 26.18 4.00
C GLY A 819 -19.48 26.85 5.26
N SER A 820 -20.33 27.64 5.97
CA SER A 820 -20.03 28.19 7.31
C SER A 820 -18.73 29.01 7.39
N MET A 821 -18.39 29.75 6.34
CA MET A 821 -17.22 30.65 6.25
C MET A 821 -17.63 32.03 5.75
N PRO A 822 -18.51 32.77 6.49
CA PRO A 822 -18.99 34.06 6.03
C PRO A 822 -17.90 35.14 6.16
N PRO A 823 -17.65 35.91 5.09
CA PRO A 823 -16.59 36.94 5.12
C PRO A 823 -16.95 38.22 5.90
N TYR A 824 -18.24 38.41 6.26
CA TYR A 824 -18.75 39.63 6.91
C TYR A 824 -19.49 39.36 8.23
N SER A 825 -19.26 38.18 8.84
CA SER A 825 -19.84 37.85 10.13
C SER A 825 -19.35 38.81 11.24
N THR A 826 -20.26 39.14 12.15
CA THR A 826 -20.00 40.01 13.32
C THR A 826 -20.19 39.29 14.66
N SER A 827 -20.76 38.07 14.60
CA SER A 827 -20.98 37.23 15.76
C SER A 827 -20.77 35.74 15.39
N VAL A 828 -20.46 34.94 16.40
CA VAL A 828 -20.25 33.50 16.23
C VAL A 828 -21.50 32.77 15.71
N THR A 829 -22.70 33.25 16.06
CA THR A 829 -23.96 32.67 15.58
C THR A 829 -24.19 32.86 14.07
N GLU A 830 -23.58 33.88 13.48
CA GLU A 830 -23.59 34.08 12.02
C GLU A 830 -22.63 33.15 11.28
N GLU A 831 -21.66 32.60 11.99
CA GLU A 831 -20.68 31.66 11.41
C GLU A 831 -21.15 30.21 11.43
N GLY A 832 -22.03 29.84 12.36
CA GLY A 832 -22.60 28.50 12.45
C GLY A 832 -23.00 28.10 13.86
N ILE A 833 -23.29 26.83 14.02
CA ILE A 833 -23.74 26.26 15.29
C ILE A 833 -22.54 25.90 16.15
N LEU A 834 -22.57 26.33 17.41
CA LEU A 834 -21.54 26.06 18.39
C LEU A 834 -21.82 24.77 19.16
N LEU A 835 -20.86 23.86 19.11
CA LEU A 835 -20.79 22.65 19.95
C LEU A 835 -19.73 22.90 21.02
N ASP A 836 -20.16 23.07 22.27
CA ASP A 836 -19.25 23.33 23.39
C ASP A 836 -19.24 22.14 24.36
N ASN A 837 -18.36 21.18 24.09
CA ASN A 837 -18.28 19.89 24.79
C ASN A 837 -19.65 19.15 24.84
N PHE A 838 -20.35 19.17 23.70
CA PHE A 838 -21.64 18.50 23.57
C PHE A 838 -21.48 17.00 23.78
N GLN A 839 -22.23 16.41 24.70
CA GLN A 839 -22.22 14.95 24.94
C GLN A 839 -22.93 14.26 23.78
N LEU A 840 -22.12 13.77 22.83
CA LEU A 840 -22.58 13.12 21.58
C LEU A 840 -23.06 11.70 21.82
N VAL A 841 -22.40 10.99 22.75
CA VAL A 841 -22.79 9.66 23.23
C VAL A 841 -22.81 9.70 24.75
N ASN A 842 -23.91 9.24 25.34
CA ASN A 842 -24.08 9.14 26.79
C ASN A 842 -24.09 7.67 27.18
N SER A 843 -23.05 7.20 27.87
CA SER A 843 -22.91 5.81 28.34
C SER A 843 -23.25 4.77 27.25
N GLY A 844 -22.74 4.97 26.04
CA GLY A 844 -22.95 4.09 24.88
C GLY A 844 -24.22 4.36 24.05
N VAL A 845 -25.04 5.33 24.43
CA VAL A 845 -26.25 5.72 23.69
C VAL A 845 -26.03 7.00 22.91
N PHE A 846 -26.19 6.96 21.59
CA PHE A 846 -26.02 8.15 20.70
C PHE A 846 -27.18 9.15 20.91
N CYS A 847 -26.87 10.39 21.25
CA CYS A 847 -27.82 11.46 21.54
C CYS A 847 -28.34 12.15 20.26
N GLU A 848 -28.96 11.36 19.36
CA GLU A 848 -29.31 11.81 18.02
C GLU A 848 -30.36 12.93 18.01
N GLN A 849 -31.40 12.81 18.84
CA GLN A 849 -32.47 13.81 18.85
C GLN A 849 -32.02 15.16 19.40
N GLU A 850 -31.20 15.14 20.45
CA GLU A 850 -30.60 16.34 21.04
C GLU A 850 -29.67 17.02 20.05
N LEU A 851 -28.89 16.24 19.30
CA LEU A 851 -28.00 16.73 18.24
C LEU A 851 -28.83 17.36 17.10
N ILE A 852 -29.89 16.71 16.62
CA ILE A 852 -30.78 17.26 15.60
C ILE A 852 -31.40 18.59 16.06
N ASN A 853 -31.86 18.65 17.30
CA ASN A 853 -32.43 19.86 17.86
C ASN A 853 -31.41 21.00 17.89
N LEU A 854 -30.16 20.70 18.26
CA LEU A 854 -29.07 21.68 18.25
C LEU A 854 -28.72 22.16 16.83
N LEU A 855 -28.55 21.23 15.89
CA LEU A 855 -28.21 21.52 14.49
C LEU A 855 -29.34 22.25 13.73
N SER A 856 -30.59 22.11 14.20
CA SER A 856 -31.78 22.79 13.66
C SER A 856 -32.07 24.15 14.34
N SER A 857 -31.24 24.58 15.29
CA SER A 857 -31.51 25.77 16.07
C SER A 857 -31.44 27.05 15.24
N GLU A 858 -32.41 27.96 15.49
CA GLU A 858 -32.49 29.30 14.89
C GLU A 858 -31.36 30.21 15.46
N PRO A 859 -30.90 31.25 14.75
CA PRO A 859 -31.49 31.73 13.47
C PRO A 859 -30.91 31.15 12.20
N TYR A 860 -29.81 30.38 12.25
CA TYR A 860 -29.10 29.88 11.06
C TYR A 860 -28.77 28.40 11.17
N PRO A 861 -29.75 27.50 11.00
CA PRO A 861 -29.58 26.07 11.15
C PRO A 861 -28.63 25.47 10.11
N ALA A 862 -28.07 24.30 10.40
CA ALA A 862 -27.30 23.49 9.45
C ALA A 862 -28.18 23.05 8.27
N ARG A 863 -27.65 23.11 7.04
CA ARG A 863 -28.43 22.89 5.81
C ARG A 863 -28.59 21.41 5.45
N ASN A 864 -27.66 20.56 5.93
CA ASN A 864 -27.68 19.13 5.65
C ASN A 864 -27.35 18.29 6.91
N ILE A 865 -28.30 18.31 7.85
CA ILE A 865 -28.18 17.61 9.13
C ILE A 865 -27.90 16.10 8.97
N PRO A 866 -28.53 15.36 8.02
CA PRO A 866 -28.18 13.95 7.81
C PRO A 866 -26.70 13.72 7.47
N GLN A 867 -26.09 14.62 6.71
CA GLN A 867 -24.66 14.54 6.39
C GLN A 867 -23.80 14.79 7.63
N ASN A 868 -24.14 15.77 8.45
CA ASN A 868 -23.45 16.05 9.71
C ASN A 868 -23.47 14.84 10.65
N ILE A 869 -24.65 14.22 10.82
CA ILE A 869 -24.80 13.01 11.63
C ILE A 869 -23.95 11.86 11.07
N ALA A 870 -23.94 11.67 9.75
CA ALA A 870 -23.16 10.62 9.12
C ALA A 870 -21.65 10.83 9.34
N ASP A 871 -21.16 12.05 9.23
CA ASP A 871 -19.75 12.38 9.45
C ASP A 871 -19.36 12.27 10.94
N LEU A 872 -20.25 12.64 11.88
CA LEU A 872 -20.03 12.42 13.32
C LEU A 872 -20.00 10.94 13.67
N LYS A 873 -20.89 10.12 13.11
CA LYS A 873 -20.85 8.65 13.27
C LYS A 873 -19.55 8.07 12.70
N ALA A 874 -19.05 8.58 11.58
CA ALA A 874 -17.76 8.20 11.02
C ALA A 874 -16.57 8.58 11.94
N GLN A 875 -16.61 9.74 12.57
CA GLN A 875 -15.61 10.17 13.55
C GLN A 875 -15.64 9.28 14.82
N ILE A 876 -16.83 8.90 15.30
CA ILE A 876 -16.97 7.92 16.40
C ILE A 876 -16.34 6.59 16.00
N ALA A 877 -16.65 6.05 14.81
CA ALA A 877 -16.10 4.78 14.36
C ALA A 877 -14.56 4.81 14.24
N ALA A 878 -14.00 5.91 13.79
CA ALA A 878 -12.55 6.11 13.75
C ALA A 878 -11.94 6.11 15.16
N ASN A 879 -12.58 6.79 16.12
CA ASN A 879 -12.12 6.81 17.50
C ASN A 879 -12.21 5.43 18.16
N GLU A 880 -13.30 4.68 17.94
CA GLU A 880 -13.48 3.31 18.46
C GLU A 880 -12.38 2.36 17.98
N LEU A 881 -11.93 2.50 16.73
CA LEU A 881 -10.76 1.76 16.25
C LEU A 881 -9.50 2.13 17.06
N GLY A 882 -9.27 3.42 17.30
CA GLY A 882 -8.16 3.89 18.13
C GLY A 882 -8.20 3.34 19.55
N VAL A 883 -9.38 3.33 20.19
CA VAL A 883 -9.62 2.73 21.51
C VAL A 883 -9.21 1.26 21.52
N LYS A 884 -9.72 0.49 20.55
CA LYS A 884 -9.45 -0.95 20.43
C LYS A 884 -7.96 -1.25 20.29
N GLU A 885 -7.27 -0.53 19.43
CA GLU A 885 -5.84 -0.79 19.18
C GLU A 885 -4.95 -0.34 20.36
N LEU A 886 -5.30 0.76 21.06
CA LEU A 886 -4.60 1.15 22.28
C LEU A 886 -4.80 0.14 23.42
N LEU A 887 -6.00 -0.41 23.59
CA LEU A 887 -6.25 -1.43 24.60
C LEU A 887 -5.48 -2.72 24.31
N LYS A 888 -5.39 -3.16 23.04
CA LYS A 888 -4.51 -4.28 22.66
C LYS A 888 -3.04 -4.01 22.99
N MET A 889 -2.60 -2.78 22.79
CA MET A 889 -1.25 -2.37 23.12
C MET A 889 -0.99 -2.44 24.64
N VAL A 890 -1.96 -2.03 25.46
CA VAL A 890 -1.92 -2.18 26.92
C VAL A 890 -1.90 -3.66 27.33
N GLU A 891 -2.69 -4.50 26.68
CA GLU A 891 -2.69 -5.95 26.92
C GLU A 891 -1.32 -6.58 26.62
N HIS A 892 -0.63 -6.13 25.56
CA HIS A 892 0.65 -6.66 25.13
C HIS A 892 1.82 -6.16 25.97
N TYR A 893 1.86 -4.87 26.31
CA TYR A 893 3.03 -4.21 26.93
C TYR A 893 2.83 -3.80 28.39
N SER A 894 1.68 -3.94 28.99
CA SER A 894 1.18 -3.39 30.25
C SER A 894 0.82 -1.88 30.18
N LEU A 895 -0.08 -1.46 31.07
CA LEU A 895 -0.50 -0.06 31.17
C LEU A 895 0.66 0.87 31.56
N GLU A 896 1.46 0.43 32.55
CA GLU A 896 2.59 1.22 33.04
C GLU A 896 3.62 1.47 31.93
N THR A 897 3.92 0.45 31.13
CA THR A 897 4.85 0.57 30.01
C THR A 897 4.31 1.53 28.96
N VAL A 898 3.05 1.37 28.56
CA VAL A 898 2.43 2.24 27.54
C VAL A 898 2.45 3.71 28.00
N GLN A 899 2.07 3.98 29.27
CA GLN A 899 2.08 5.34 29.82
C GLN A 899 3.50 5.92 29.93
N ALA A 900 4.48 5.12 30.33
CA ALA A 900 5.87 5.56 30.39
C ALA A 900 6.38 5.98 29.00
N TYR A 901 6.13 5.15 27.99
CA TYR A 901 6.56 5.47 26.62
C TYR A 901 5.75 6.60 25.97
N MET A 902 4.50 6.85 26.36
CA MET A 902 3.82 8.09 25.97
C MET A 902 4.60 9.32 26.47
N GLY A 903 5.01 9.34 27.73
CA GLY A 903 5.85 10.41 28.30
C GLY A 903 7.19 10.53 27.59
N PHE A 904 7.91 9.41 27.38
CA PHE A 904 9.21 9.45 26.70
C PHE A 904 9.13 9.92 25.24
N VAL A 905 8.06 9.63 24.52
CA VAL A 905 7.82 10.16 23.16
C VAL A 905 7.62 11.67 23.21
N GLN A 906 6.87 12.19 24.20
CA GLN A 906 6.68 13.61 24.42
C GLN A 906 8.00 14.31 24.79
N ASP A 907 8.78 13.75 25.73
CA ASP A 907 10.10 14.26 26.13
C ASP A 907 11.09 14.30 24.95
N ASN A 908 11.08 13.28 24.12
CA ASN A 908 11.93 13.24 22.93
C ASN A 908 11.51 14.30 21.90
N ALA A 909 10.21 14.56 21.74
CA ALA A 909 9.70 15.62 20.88
C ALA A 909 10.14 16.98 21.40
N GLU A 910 10.01 17.23 22.71
CA GLU A 910 10.47 18.45 23.38
C GLU A 910 11.98 18.65 23.16
N ALA A 911 12.79 17.63 23.43
CA ALA A 911 14.25 17.68 23.26
C ALA A 911 14.64 18.01 21.80
N SER A 912 13.90 17.47 20.83
CA SER A 912 14.10 17.74 19.41
C SER A 912 13.80 19.18 19.03
N VAL A 913 12.70 19.74 19.54
CA VAL A 913 12.33 21.14 19.33
C VAL A 913 13.35 22.08 19.99
N ARG A 914 13.82 21.77 21.20
CA ARG A 914 14.86 22.54 21.89
C ARG A 914 16.16 22.60 21.09
N ARG A 915 16.62 21.48 20.52
CA ARG A 915 17.77 21.44 19.61
C ARG A 915 17.59 22.35 18.38
N VAL A 916 16.40 22.42 17.82
CA VAL A 916 16.08 23.34 16.71
C VAL A 916 16.13 24.80 17.17
N ILE A 917 15.58 25.10 18.34
CA ILE A 917 15.60 26.47 18.91
C ILE A 917 17.04 26.97 19.11
N GLU A 918 18.00 26.10 19.44
CA GLU A 918 19.41 26.47 19.62
C GLU A 918 20.04 27.08 18.35
N VAL A 919 19.63 26.63 17.18
CA VAL A 919 20.16 27.09 15.88
C VAL A 919 19.33 28.21 15.26
N LEU A 920 18.11 28.43 15.73
CA LEU A 920 17.25 29.51 15.26
C LEU A 920 17.78 30.86 15.73
N LYS A 921 17.39 31.94 15.00
CA LYS A 921 17.70 33.31 15.29
C LYS A 921 16.41 34.13 15.43
N ASP A 922 16.49 35.27 16.10
CA ASP A 922 15.40 36.24 16.12
C ASP A 922 14.92 36.56 14.70
N GLY A 923 13.62 36.68 14.53
CA GLY A 923 13.02 36.99 13.25
C GLY A 923 11.80 37.90 13.39
N SER A 924 11.51 38.65 12.33
CA SER A 924 10.26 39.40 12.21
C SER A 924 9.75 39.34 10.78
N PHE A 925 8.45 39.38 10.65
CA PHE A 925 7.79 39.34 9.35
C PHE A 925 6.53 40.21 9.41
N SER A 926 6.20 40.87 8.30
CA SER A 926 4.96 41.63 8.15
C SER A 926 4.28 41.24 6.84
N TYR A 927 2.99 41.00 6.90
CA TYR A 927 2.18 40.60 5.75
C TYR A 927 0.91 41.43 5.67
N ALA A 928 0.64 42.02 4.49
CA ALA A 928 -0.56 42.80 4.26
C ALA A 928 -1.71 41.89 3.80
N LEU A 929 -2.88 42.01 4.40
CA LEU A 929 -4.12 41.43 3.92
C LEU A 929 -4.70 42.24 2.75
N ASP A 930 -5.72 41.73 2.06
CA ASP A 930 -6.33 42.35 0.88
C ASP A 930 -7.00 43.72 1.18
N ASP A 931 -7.47 43.90 2.40
CA ASP A 931 -8.05 45.16 2.90
C ASP A 931 -7.00 46.19 3.37
N GLY A 932 -5.71 45.83 3.28
CA GLY A 932 -4.60 46.67 3.74
C GLY A 932 -4.23 46.49 5.22
N SER A 933 -4.96 45.73 5.98
CA SER A 933 -4.61 45.37 7.37
C SER A 933 -3.29 44.61 7.41
N MET A 934 -2.49 44.84 8.47
CA MET A 934 -1.14 44.26 8.57
C MET A 934 -1.06 43.24 9.69
N ILE A 935 -0.68 42.00 9.33
CA ILE A 935 -0.23 41.03 10.30
C ILE A 935 1.26 41.22 10.53
N LYS A 936 1.67 41.46 11.77
CA LYS A 936 3.06 41.64 12.16
C LYS A 936 3.44 40.58 13.19
N VAL A 937 4.50 39.84 12.93
CA VAL A 937 5.02 38.81 13.83
C VAL A 937 6.47 39.15 14.16
N LYS A 938 6.81 39.08 15.44
CA LYS A 938 8.19 39.11 15.91
C LYS A 938 8.43 37.95 16.84
N ILE A 939 9.44 37.12 16.50
CA ILE A 939 9.88 36.00 17.31
C ILE A 939 11.25 36.33 17.88
N THR A 940 11.38 36.22 19.19
CA THR A 940 12.64 36.44 19.90
C THR A 940 13.04 35.10 20.54
N ILE A 941 14.25 34.65 20.30
CA ILE A 941 14.82 33.42 20.85
C ILE A 941 15.64 33.72 22.10
N ASP A 942 15.08 33.43 23.27
CA ASP A 942 15.84 33.53 24.53
C ASP A 942 16.59 32.21 24.83
N LYS A 943 17.85 32.19 24.47
CA LYS A 943 18.72 31.02 24.71
C LYS A 943 19.05 30.77 26.19
N LYS A 944 18.64 31.65 27.11
CA LYS A 944 18.87 31.54 28.55
C LYS A 944 17.70 30.91 29.29
N LEU A 945 16.50 31.00 28.74
CA LEU A 945 15.27 30.42 29.28
C LEU A 945 15.00 29.03 28.69
N ARG A 946 16.01 28.19 28.69
CA ARG A 946 15.92 26.82 28.15
C ARG A 946 14.90 25.97 28.89
#